data_40d76d284a6ef02b5d2501900bb2574d
#
_entry.id   40d76d284a6ef02b5d2501900bb2574d
#
_cell.length_a   1.000
_cell.length_b   1.000
_cell.length_c   1.000
_cell.angle_alpha   90.00
_cell.angle_beta   90.00
_cell.angle_gamma   90.00
#
_symmetry.space_group_name_H-M   'P 1'
#
loop_
_entity.id
_entity.type
_entity.pdbx_description
1 polymer ?
#
loop_
_entity_poly.entity_id
_entity_poly.type
_entity_poly.pdbx_seq_one_letter_code
_entity_poly.pdbx_strand_id
1 'polypeptide(L)'
;MKYCATVLYILVQSIGVCYGVNGNNLPSPSDVVKLYQSKGIDSMRIYFPRSDILQALTGSNIALTMGVANENLSAFASDPSAVANWVKQNVQVYPGVNFRYIAVGNEVESGNTQNVLPAMQNMNSALSAAGLSNIKVSVSVSQKGVLAGYPPSNGMFSPEATSYMTPIAKYLASTGAPLMANVYPYFAYVGNLRAQIDDINYALFTSPGTVVPDGSKAYQNQFDAIVDTFYSALESAGAGSVPIVVSESGWPSAGGTAASASNAQTYNQNLIKHVGQGTPKRPGRIETYIFAMFNENDKRGDETERHFGLFNPDQTHTNTFDLHGCMRALIVDQHSTAVRSIGVCNGILGNNLPSPADVVKLYQSNGIAAMRIYSPHAATLRALAGTDIAVIVDEPAIDQFLTLSAASDWVQSNIKPYQGVNIRYIAVGNEVSGDATRSILPAMENLTKALSAAGFGKIKVSTAVKMDVLGTSSPPSGGEFSDAAVMAPIAKFLASNGSPLLANVYPYFAYKGGDVDLNFALFQPTTATVADDGRTYSNMFAAMVDAMYSALEKAGAPGVAVVVSESGWPSAGGSGASADNARRYNQGLIDHVGMGTPKRAGAMEAYIFAMFNENQKDGDETERHYGLFNPDKSPAYPIKFRIS
;
A
#
# COMPACT_ATOMS: atom_id res chain seq x y z
N MET A 1 -17.59 2.76 -31.25
CA MET A 1 -16.26 2.27 -30.87
C MET A 1 -15.39 3.46 -30.54
N LYS A 2 -15.40 3.91 -29.31
CA LYS A 2 -14.50 4.85 -28.61
C LYS A 2 -15.17 5.15 -27.28
N TYR A 3 -14.48 5.06 -26.20
CA TYR A 3 -14.81 5.22 -24.78
C TYR A 3 -14.90 3.87 -24.03
N CYS A 4 -13.74 3.31 -23.75
CA CYS A 4 -13.47 2.58 -22.54
C CYS A 4 -11.93 2.45 -22.37
N ALA A 5 -11.29 3.58 -22.26
CA ALA A 5 -9.91 3.69 -21.83
C ALA A 5 -9.84 4.89 -20.91
N THR A 6 -10.11 4.68 -19.65
CA THR A 6 -9.65 5.57 -18.59
C THR A 6 -10.34 5.13 -17.29
N VAL A 7 -9.70 4.38 -16.49
CA VAL A 7 -9.42 4.57 -15.05
C VAL A 7 -8.55 3.38 -14.63
N LEU A 8 -7.31 3.37 -15.11
CA LEU A 8 -6.25 2.56 -14.51
C LEU A 8 -5.39 3.52 -13.68
N TYR A 9 -5.87 3.94 -12.52
CA TYR A 9 -5.02 4.65 -11.56
C TYR A 9 -4.25 3.63 -10.74
N ILE A 10 -3.10 3.27 -11.27
CA ILE A 10 -1.78 3.09 -10.67
C ILE A 10 -1.83 3.25 -9.15
N LEU A 11 -1.60 2.17 -8.44
CA LEU A 11 -1.10 2.17 -7.07
C LEU A 11 0.35 2.71 -7.10
N VAL A 12 0.47 4.02 -7.21
CA VAL A 12 1.73 4.75 -7.18
C VAL A 12 2.34 4.60 -5.79
N GLN A 13 3.65 4.39 -5.76
CA GLN A 13 4.46 4.48 -4.54
C GLN A 13 4.11 5.76 -3.78
N SER A 14 4.07 5.69 -2.43
CA SER A 14 3.79 6.85 -1.60
C SER A 14 4.98 7.83 -1.54
N ILE A 15 6.13 7.46 -2.09
CA ILE A 15 7.38 8.23 -2.01
C ILE A 15 7.82 8.71 -3.38
N GLY A 16 7.86 10.03 -3.54
CA GLY A 16 8.58 10.71 -4.60
C GLY A 16 9.85 11.39 -4.06
N VAL A 17 10.59 12.03 -4.93
CA VAL A 17 11.77 12.82 -4.56
C VAL A 17 11.74 14.18 -5.28
N CYS A 18 12.13 15.22 -4.58
CA CYS A 18 12.28 16.56 -5.16
C CYS A 18 13.59 16.66 -5.93
N TYR A 19 13.52 17.13 -7.18
CA TYR A 19 14.67 17.42 -8.00
C TYR A 19 14.89 18.93 -8.07
N GLY A 20 15.75 19.44 -7.20
CA GLY A 20 16.25 20.81 -7.24
C GLY A 20 17.39 20.95 -8.27
N VAL A 21 17.58 22.15 -8.78
CA VAL A 21 18.51 22.45 -9.88
C VAL A 21 19.44 23.62 -9.57
N ASN A 22 19.59 23.98 -8.30
CA ASN A 22 20.43 25.09 -7.84
C ASN A 22 21.88 24.61 -7.58
N GLY A 23 22.51 24.05 -8.60
CA GLY A 23 23.88 23.61 -8.55
C GLY A 23 24.54 23.66 -9.92
N ASN A 24 25.82 24.00 -9.95
CA ASN A 24 26.61 24.10 -11.19
C ASN A 24 27.37 22.80 -11.54
N ASN A 25 27.24 21.79 -10.70
CA ASN A 25 27.90 20.49 -10.81
C ASN A 25 26.93 19.30 -10.86
N LEU A 26 25.63 19.55 -11.07
CA LEU A 26 24.60 18.52 -11.09
C LEU A 26 24.70 17.63 -12.34
N PRO A 27 24.28 16.35 -12.26
CA PRO A 27 24.24 15.47 -13.42
C PRO A 27 23.28 15.97 -14.51
N SER A 28 23.44 15.46 -15.72
CA SER A 28 22.49 15.77 -16.81
C SER A 28 21.08 15.28 -16.47
N PRO A 29 20.01 15.95 -16.92
CA PRO A 29 18.63 15.48 -16.68
C PRO A 29 18.38 14.03 -17.11
N SER A 30 19.00 13.58 -18.19
CA SER A 30 18.93 12.19 -18.64
C SER A 30 19.53 11.21 -17.64
N ASP A 31 20.66 11.56 -17.03
CA ASP A 31 21.29 10.70 -16.01
C ASP A 31 20.52 10.74 -14.70
N VAL A 32 19.90 11.87 -14.36
CA VAL A 32 18.99 11.98 -13.21
C VAL A 32 17.78 11.07 -13.40
N VAL A 33 17.13 11.08 -14.57
CA VAL A 33 15.99 10.18 -14.86
C VAL A 33 16.42 8.71 -14.75
N LYS A 34 17.58 8.33 -15.29
CA LYS A 34 18.14 6.98 -15.11
C LYS A 34 18.38 6.65 -13.64
N LEU A 35 18.86 7.62 -12.85
CA LEU A 35 19.07 7.42 -11.42
C LEU A 35 17.73 7.16 -10.70
N TYR A 36 16.66 7.94 -10.97
CA TYR A 36 15.31 7.68 -10.47
C TYR A 36 14.86 6.24 -10.81
N GLN A 37 14.97 5.86 -12.08
CA GLN A 37 14.60 4.51 -12.54
C GLN A 37 15.43 3.40 -11.87
N SER A 38 16.76 3.59 -11.76
CA SER A 38 17.66 2.61 -11.14
C SER A 38 17.42 2.43 -9.65
N LYS A 39 16.88 3.47 -8.98
CA LYS A 39 16.52 3.45 -7.56
C LYS A 39 15.05 3.09 -7.32
N GLY A 40 14.27 2.86 -8.38
CA GLY A 40 12.85 2.54 -8.28
C GLY A 40 11.99 3.71 -7.79
N ILE A 41 12.43 4.97 -8.02
CA ILE A 41 11.66 6.17 -7.68
C ILE A 41 10.75 6.50 -8.87
N ASP A 42 9.45 6.42 -8.68
CA ASP A 42 8.46 6.60 -9.74
C ASP A 42 7.76 7.96 -9.74
N SER A 43 8.12 8.84 -8.80
CA SER A 43 7.54 10.17 -8.69
C SER A 43 8.62 11.24 -8.50
N MET A 44 8.54 12.30 -9.30
CA MET A 44 9.48 13.43 -9.28
C MET A 44 8.72 14.73 -9.03
N ARG A 45 9.28 15.61 -8.22
CA ARG A 45 8.83 17.00 -8.10
C ARG A 45 9.88 17.95 -8.62
N ILE A 46 9.49 18.87 -9.52
CA ILE A 46 10.30 20.01 -9.96
C ILE A 46 9.56 21.32 -9.67
N TYR A 47 10.29 22.41 -9.50
CA TYR A 47 9.75 23.68 -8.99
C TYR A 47 9.30 24.65 -10.09
N PHE A 48 9.75 24.43 -11.31
CA PHE A 48 9.37 25.17 -12.51
C PHE A 48 9.69 24.33 -13.76
N PRO A 49 9.05 24.61 -14.91
CA PRO A 49 9.31 23.87 -16.12
C PRO A 49 10.73 24.10 -16.64
N ARG A 50 11.38 23.00 -17.03
CA ARG A 50 12.65 23.00 -17.75
C ARG A 50 12.55 22.02 -18.93
N SER A 51 12.80 22.52 -20.12
CA SER A 51 12.64 21.74 -21.36
C SER A 51 13.52 20.49 -21.40
N ASP A 52 14.76 20.59 -20.90
CA ASP A 52 15.71 19.47 -20.83
C ASP A 52 15.24 18.35 -19.87
N ILE A 53 14.63 18.72 -18.71
CA ILE A 53 14.07 17.76 -17.77
C ILE A 53 12.81 17.11 -18.37
N LEU A 54 11.91 17.91 -18.97
CA LEU A 54 10.68 17.40 -19.58
C LEU A 54 10.97 16.48 -20.76
N GLN A 55 11.98 16.76 -21.56
CA GLN A 55 12.47 15.88 -22.61
C GLN A 55 12.99 14.55 -22.05
N ALA A 56 13.81 14.61 -20.98
CA ALA A 56 14.36 13.41 -20.34
C ALA A 56 13.29 12.52 -19.70
N LEU A 57 12.20 13.12 -19.19
CA LEU A 57 11.07 12.42 -18.58
C LEU A 57 10.13 11.75 -19.62
N THR A 58 10.20 12.16 -20.89
CA THR A 58 9.33 11.60 -21.93
C THR A 58 9.49 10.09 -22.03
N GLY A 59 8.40 9.34 -21.81
CA GLY A 59 8.39 7.87 -21.86
C GLY A 59 8.99 7.18 -20.62
N SER A 60 9.38 7.92 -19.58
CA SER A 60 9.98 7.35 -18.36
C SER A 60 9.00 6.70 -17.40
N ASN A 61 7.69 6.94 -17.54
CA ASN A 61 6.61 6.60 -16.60
C ASN A 61 6.73 7.25 -15.20
N ILE A 62 7.72 8.11 -14.96
CA ILE A 62 7.85 8.84 -13.69
C ILE A 62 6.72 9.87 -13.60
N ALA A 63 5.91 9.80 -12.53
CA ALA A 63 4.85 10.75 -12.28
C ALA A 63 5.44 12.12 -11.88
N LEU A 64 5.03 13.17 -12.58
CA LEU A 64 5.59 14.51 -12.40
C LEU A 64 4.65 15.43 -11.64
N THR A 65 5.14 15.99 -10.53
CA THR A 65 4.62 17.20 -9.90
C THR A 65 5.47 18.39 -10.38
N MET A 66 4.86 19.29 -11.14
CA MET A 66 5.56 20.44 -11.70
C MET A 66 5.07 21.74 -11.06
N GLY A 67 5.99 22.54 -10.57
CA GLY A 67 5.72 23.86 -9.98
C GLY A 67 5.51 24.96 -11.02
N VAL A 68 4.73 25.95 -10.63
CA VAL A 68 4.69 27.29 -11.23
C VAL A 68 5.44 28.23 -10.31
N ALA A 69 6.45 28.91 -10.83
CA ALA A 69 7.26 29.84 -10.05
C ALA A 69 6.41 30.99 -9.49
N ASN A 70 6.74 31.46 -8.27
CA ASN A 70 5.96 32.47 -7.55
C ASN A 70 5.88 33.80 -8.30
N GLU A 71 6.88 34.11 -9.13
CA GLU A 71 6.94 35.31 -9.98
C GLU A 71 5.81 35.34 -11.02
N ASN A 72 5.28 34.19 -11.43
CA ASN A 72 4.22 34.11 -12.42
C ASN A 72 2.81 34.30 -11.84
N LEU A 73 2.65 34.23 -10.51
CA LEU A 73 1.33 34.21 -9.87
C LEU A 73 0.48 35.45 -10.20
N SER A 74 1.07 36.64 -10.17
CA SER A 74 0.33 37.87 -10.48
C SER A 74 -0.18 37.92 -11.93
N ALA A 75 0.67 37.49 -12.88
CA ALA A 75 0.27 37.41 -14.29
C ALA A 75 -0.80 36.31 -14.48
N PHE A 76 -0.64 35.17 -13.86
CA PHE A 76 -1.59 34.05 -13.98
C PHE A 76 -2.93 34.33 -13.30
N ALA A 77 -2.92 35.15 -12.25
CA ALA A 77 -4.18 35.57 -11.60
C ALA A 77 -4.98 36.53 -12.47
N SER A 78 -4.32 37.41 -13.23
CA SER A 78 -4.95 38.49 -13.99
C SER A 78 -5.17 38.19 -15.48
N ASP A 79 -4.38 37.28 -16.08
CA ASP A 79 -4.43 36.98 -17.52
C ASP A 79 -4.55 35.48 -17.80
N PRO A 80 -5.79 34.99 -18.07
CA PRO A 80 -5.99 33.58 -18.49
C PRO A 80 -5.24 33.19 -19.76
N SER A 81 -4.92 34.16 -20.66
CA SER A 81 -4.19 33.88 -21.90
C SER A 81 -2.73 33.54 -21.61
N ALA A 82 -2.11 34.21 -20.62
CA ALA A 82 -0.77 33.86 -20.15
C ALA A 82 -0.72 32.42 -19.64
N VAL A 83 -1.74 31.99 -18.90
CA VAL A 83 -1.83 30.61 -18.39
C VAL A 83 -2.03 29.60 -19.53
N ALA A 84 -2.92 29.90 -20.50
CA ALA A 84 -3.13 29.04 -21.67
C ALA A 84 -1.84 28.86 -22.49
N ASN A 85 -1.09 29.94 -22.69
CA ASN A 85 0.19 29.89 -23.38
C ASN A 85 1.24 29.05 -22.60
N TRP A 86 1.27 29.20 -21.26
CA TRP A 86 2.16 28.41 -20.41
C TRP A 86 1.84 26.91 -20.50
N VAL A 87 0.55 26.54 -20.43
CA VAL A 87 0.10 25.15 -20.58
C VAL A 87 0.50 24.59 -21.95
N LYS A 88 0.31 25.37 -23.01
CA LYS A 88 0.72 24.97 -24.36
C LYS A 88 2.22 24.70 -24.44
N GLN A 89 3.05 25.57 -23.89
CA GLN A 89 4.51 25.53 -23.99
C GLN A 89 5.15 24.48 -23.08
N ASN A 90 4.54 24.18 -21.92
CA ASN A 90 5.19 23.40 -20.87
C ASN A 90 4.49 22.05 -20.56
N VAL A 91 3.28 21.85 -21.08
CA VAL A 91 2.52 20.60 -20.85
C VAL A 91 2.15 19.93 -22.18
N GLN A 92 1.44 20.62 -23.08
CA GLN A 92 0.90 20.04 -24.31
C GLN A 92 2.00 19.55 -25.28
N VAL A 93 3.15 20.23 -25.33
CA VAL A 93 4.27 19.85 -26.21
C VAL A 93 5.03 18.63 -25.71
N TYR A 94 4.72 18.12 -24.52
CA TYR A 94 5.34 16.94 -23.92
C TYR A 94 4.31 15.82 -23.63
N PRO A 95 3.60 15.30 -24.62
CA PRO A 95 2.50 14.32 -24.40
C PRO A 95 2.97 12.98 -23.83
N GLY A 96 4.28 12.72 -23.85
CA GLY A 96 4.88 11.51 -23.26
C GLY A 96 5.34 11.67 -21.82
N VAL A 97 5.13 12.82 -21.19
CA VAL A 97 5.41 13.06 -19.77
C VAL A 97 4.17 12.77 -18.93
N ASN A 98 4.34 12.02 -17.87
CA ASN A 98 3.25 11.66 -16.96
C ASN A 98 3.01 12.78 -15.93
N PHE A 99 2.36 13.87 -16.35
CA PHE A 99 1.99 14.96 -15.45
C PHE A 99 0.89 14.53 -14.49
N ARG A 100 1.15 14.59 -13.20
CA ARG A 100 0.17 14.27 -12.14
C ARG A 100 -0.41 15.52 -11.51
N TYR A 101 0.44 16.46 -11.11
CA TYR A 101 0.05 17.71 -10.47
C TYR A 101 0.74 18.92 -11.08
N ILE A 102 0.02 20.05 -11.08
CA ILE A 102 0.62 21.38 -11.24
C ILE A 102 0.47 22.12 -9.90
N ALA A 103 1.59 22.44 -9.26
CA ALA A 103 1.64 23.21 -8.02
C ALA A 103 1.78 24.70 -8.35
N VAL A 104 0.72 25.47 -8.18
CA VAL A 104 0.67 26.91 -8.50
C VAL A 104 1.17 27.71 -7.30
N GLY A 105 2.48 27.96 -7.29
CA GLY A 105 3.20 28.59 -6.18
C GLY A 105 3.74 27.59 -5.17
N ASN A 106 4.82 27.98 -4.51
CA ASN A 106 5.47 27.25 -3.43
C ASN A 106 5.85 28.22 -2.31
N GLU A 107 5.32 28.00 -1.10
CA GLU A 107 5.59 28.82 0.09
C GLU A 107 5.45 30.33 -0.20
N VAL A 108 4.33 30.69 -0.78
CA VAL A 108 4.09 32.05 -1.30
C VAL A 108 4.08 33.06 -0.15
N GLU A 109 4.91 34.11 -0.26
CA GLU A 109 5.00 35.15 0.73
C GLU A 109 3.76 36.07 0.76
N SER A 110 3.54 36.75 1.89
CA SER A 110 2.34 37.55 2.22
C SER A 110 1.93 38.58 1.14
N GLY A 111 2.87 39.14 0.40
CA GLY A 111 2.59 40.13 -0.67
C GLY A 111 1.96 39.53 -1.94
N ASN A 112 1.94 38.21 -2.09
CA ASN A 112 1.49 37.55 -3.33
C ASN A 112 0.41 36.44 -3.09
N THR A 113 0.03 36.18 -1.85
CA THR A 113 -0.91 35.11 -1.49
C THR A 113 -2.31 35.28 -2.09
N GLN A 114 -2.78 36.52 -2.28
CA GLN A 114 -4.06 36.86 -2.91
C GLN A 114 -4.15 36.41 -4.38
N ASN A 115 -3.01 36.23 -5.05
CA ASN A 115 -2.94 35.82 -6.46
C ASN A 115 -3.02 34.29 -6.62
N VAL A 116 -2.83 33.51 -5.56
CA VAL A 116 -2.75 32.04 -5.63
C VAL A 116 -4.05 31.43 -6.13
N LEU A 117 -5.18 31.74 -5.49
CA LEU A 117 -6.45 31.14 -5.86
C LEU A 117 -6.90 31.52 -7.30
N PRO A 118 -6.88 32.79 -7.72
CA PRO A 118 -7.19 33.13 -9.12
C PRO A 118 -6.26 32.45 -10.12
N ALA A 119 -4.96 32.35 -9.84
CA ALA A 119 -4.01 31.64 -10.69
C ALA A 119 -4.31 30.13 -10.77
N MET A 120 -4.68 29.48 -9.67
CA MET A 120 -5.11 28.09 -9.65
C MET A 120 -6.38 27.87 -10.49
N GLN A 121 -7.36 28.77 -10.39
CA GLN A 121 -8.60 28.70 -11.16
C GLN A 121 -8.33 28.83 -12.67
N ASN A 122 -7.51 29.78 -13.06
CA ASN A 122 -7.10 29.96 -14.45
C ASN A 122 -6.28 28.78 -14.97
N MET A 123 -5.39 28.20 -14.16
CA MET A 123 -4.65 27.00 -14.50
C MET A 123 -5.56 25.80 -14.74
N ASN A 124 -6.49 25.56 -13.85
CA ASN A 124 -7.45 24.46 -13.98
C ASN A 124 -8.33 24.61 -15.24
N SER A 125 -8.75 25.86 -15.54
CA SER A 125 -9.52 26.19 -16.74
C SER A 125 -8.71 25.96 -18.02
N ALA A 126 -7.44 26.37 -18.04
CA ALA A 126 -6.54 26.17 -19.18
C ALA A 126 -6.24 24.70 -19.43
N LEU A 127 -5.98 23.92 -18.38
CA LEU A 127 -5.78 22.46 -18.50
C LEU A 127 -7.07 21.76 -19.00
N SER A 128 -8.23 22.16 -18.51
CA SER A 128 -9.51 21.61 -18.95
C SER A 128 -9.77 21.93 -20.43
N ALA A 129 -9.53 23.16 -20.86
CA ALA A 129 -9.67 23.57 -22.27
C ALA A 129 -8.66 22.84 -23.19
N ALA A 130 -7.52 22.42 -22.65
CA ALA A 130 -6.51 21.64 -23.35
C ALA A 130 -6.82 20.12 -23.38
N GLY A 131 -7.91 19.65 -22.78
CA GLY A 131 -8.24 18.22 -22.65
C GLY A 131 -7.41 17.47 -21.61
N LEU A 132 -6.80 18.19 -20.65
CA LEU A 132 -5.86 17.69 -19.65
C LEU A 132 -6.44 17.75 -18.22
N SER A 133 -7.75 17.59 -18.07
CA SER A 133 -8.49 17.67 -16.79
C SER A 133 -8.08 16.60 -15.76
N ASN A 134 -7.34 15.58 -16.18
CA ASN A 134 -6.75 14.58 -15.30
C ASN A 134 -5.59 15.12 -14.45
N ILE A 135 -4.93 16.21 -14.89
CA ILE A 135 -3.85 16.87 -14.14
C ILE A 135 -4.49 17.73 -13.06
N LYS A 136 -4.22 17.43 -11.79
CA LYS A 136 -4.79 18.18 -10.67
C LYS A 136 -3.96 19.44 -10.36
N VAL A 137 -4.67 20.52 -10.05
CA VAL A 137 -4.05 21.81 -9.70
C VAL A 137 -4.08 22.00 -8.19
N SER A 138 -2.92 22.30 -7.60
CA SER A 138 -2.75 22.53 -6.17
C SER A 138 -1.84 23.72 -5.90
N VAL A 139 -1.52 23.95 -4.63
CA VAL A 139 -0.51 24.90 -4.15
C VAL A 139 0.30 24.23 -3.05
N SER A 140 1.60 24.49 -2.99
CA SER A 140 2.46 24.01 -1.91
C SER A 140 2.63 25.08 -0.83
N VAL A 141 2.35 24.71 0.42
CA VAL A 141 2.39 25.62 1.56
C VAL A 141 3.35 25.14 2.64
N SER A 142 4.01 26.08 3.32
CA SER A 142 4.84 25.79 4.49
C SER A 142 3.98 25.56 5.73
N GLN A 143 4.45 24.73 6.64
CA GLN A 143 3.87 24.67 8.00
C GLN A 143 4.06 26.00 8.76
N LYS A 144 5.21 26.67 8.54
CA LYS A 144 5.54 27.94 9.18
C LYS A 144 4.70 29.07 8.58
N GLY A 145 4.06 29.86 9.44
CA GLY A 145 3.22 30.99 9.04
C GLY A 145 1.83 30.61 8.51
N VAL A 146 1.58 29.33 8.17
CA VAL A 146 0.29 28.85 7.71
C VAL A 146 -0.51 28.17 8.81
N LEU A 147 0.16 27.41 9.69
CA LEU A 147 -0.49 26.68 10.77
C LEU A 147 -0.40 27.41 12.11
N ALA A 148 -1.45 27.25 12.89
CA ALA A 148 -1.54 27.62 14.31
C ALA A 148 -2.29 26.55 15.07
N GLY A 149 -2.20 26.60 16.42
CA GLY A 149 -2.89 25.66 17.32
C GLY A 149 -2.05 24.45 17.70
N TYR A 150 -2.20 24.04 18.96
CA TYR A 150 -1.58 22.88 19.59
C TYR A 150 -2.48 22.38 20.71
N PRO A 151 -2.66 21.10 20.95
CA PRO A 151 -2.15 19.96 20.18
C PRO A 151 -2.79 19.87 18.79
N PRO A 152 -2.44 18.86 17.96
CA PRO A 152 -2.92 18.76 16.56
C PRO A 152 -4.43 18.87 16.35
N SER A 153 -5.26 18.41 17.30
CA SER A 153 -6.73 18.58 17.24
C SER A 153 -7.20 20.05 17.25
N ASN A 154 -6.39 20.95 17.81
CA ASN A 154 -6.65 22.40 17.83
C ASN A 154 -6.08 23.11 16.58
N GLY A 155 -5.57 22.36 15.60
CA GLY A 155 -4.98 22.89 14.39
C GLY A 155 -5.96 23.76 13.62
N MET A 156 -5.47 24.95 13.21
CA MET A 156 -6.20 25.90 12.36
C MET A 156 -5.21 26.64 11.45
N PHE A 157 -5.71 27.28 10.41
CA PHE A 157 -4.89 28.24 9.69
C PHE A 157 -4.60 29.44 10.57
N SER A 158 -3.37 29.95 10.52
CA SER A 158 -3.00 31.14 11.28
C SER A 158 -3.91 32.33 10.94
N PRO A 159 -4.05 33.32 11.84
CA PRO A 159 -4.84 34.51 11.53
C PRO A 159 -4.47 35.16 10.20
N GLU A 160 -3.17 35.20 9.90
CA GLU A 160 -2.61 35.78 8.67
C GLU A 160 -2.93 34.93 7.45
N ALA A 161 -2.96 33.61 7.60
CA ALA A 161 -3.21 32.67 6.51
C ALA A 161 -4.70 32.41 6.25
N THR A 162 -5.56 32.58 7.23
CA THR A 162 -7.01 32.24 7.15
C THR A 162 -7.69 32.92 5.96
N SER A 163 -7.35 34.17 5.66
CA SER A 163 -8.00 34.95 4.61
C SER A 163 -7.79 34.38 3.21
N TYR A 164 -6.63 33.79 2.93
CA TYR A 164 -6.31 33.20 1.63
C TYR A 164 -6.40 31.65 1.63
N MET A 165 -6.11 30.99 2.74
CA MET A 165 -6.14 29.52 2.82
C MET A 165 -7.56 28.96 2.88
N THR A 166 -8.51 29.62 3.54
CA THR A 166 -9.90 29.12 3.62
C THR A 166 -10.54 29.04 2.23
N PRO A 167 -10.52 30.05 1.35
CA PRO A 167 -11.05 29.91 0.00
C PRO A 167 -10.26 28.91 -0.86
N ILE A 168 -8.93 28.80 -0.70
CA ILE A 168 -8.12 27.76 -1.38
C ILE A 168 -8.56 26.36 -0.94
N ALA A 169 -8.72 26.10 0.35
CA ALA A 169 -9.15 24.82 0.88
C ALA A 169 -10.51 24.40 0.33
N LYS A 170 -11.49 25.31 0.30
CA LYS A 170 -12.81 25.08 -0.30
C LYS A 170 -12.73 24.78 -1.80
N TYR A 171 -11.85 25.48 -2.51
CA TYR A 171 -11.62 25.23 -3.94
C TYR A 171 -11.02 23.84 -4.17
N LEU A 172 -10.01 23.44 -3.39
CA LEU A 172 -9.43 22.10 -3.46
C LEU A 172 -10.47 21.02 -3.17
N ALA A 173 -11.36 21.23 -2.19
CA ALA A 173 -12.46 20.31 -1.91
C ALA A 173 -13.41 20.18 -3.11
N SER A 174 -13.72 21.28 -3.81
CA SER A 174 -14.62 21.27 -4.97
C SER A 174 -14.03 20.60 -6.21
N THR A 175 -12.69 20.63 -6.38
CA THR A 175 -11.98 20.05 -7.53
C THR A 175 -11.46 18.65 -7.27
N GLY A 176 -11.51 18.17 -6.02
CA GLY A 176 -10.92 16.90 -5.60
C GLY A 176 -9.39 16.87 -5.74
N ALA A 177 -8.75 18.05 -5.67
CA ALA A 177 -7.30 18.17 -5.66
C ALA A 177 -6.77 18.14 -4.21
N PRO A 178 -5.56 17.62 -3.96
CA PRO A 178 -4.95 17.64 -2.63
C PRO A 178 -4.45 19.04 -2.26
N LEU A 179 -4.25 19.29 -0.96
CA LEU A 179 -3.36 20.34 -0.49
C LEU A 179 -1.94 19.78 -0.46
N MET A 180 -0.98 20.51 -1.03
CA MET A 180 0.43 20.16 -0.91
C MET A 180 1.04 20.88 0.29
N ALA A 181 1.65 20.11 1.19
CA ALA A 181 2.23 20.61 2.44
C ALA A 181 3.73 20.29 2.49
N ASN A 182 4.55 21.31 2.73
CA ASN A 182 5.96 21.13 3.04
C ASN A 182 6.09 20.93 4.55
N VAL A 183 6.50 19.72 4.96
CA VAL A 183 6.48 19.26 6.35
C VAL A 183 7.90 18.96 6.81
N TYR A 184 8.44 19.81 7.68
CA TYR A 184 9.81 19.71 8.15
C TYR A 184 9.90 19.64 9.68
N PRO A 185 9.91 18.45 10.26
CA PRO A 185 10.23 18.26 11.68
C PRO A 185 11.59 18.85 12.06
N TYR A 186 12.56 18.88 11.15
CA TYR A 186 13.85 19.53 11.38
C TYR A 186 13.72 20.99 11.82
N PHE A 187 12.99 21.79 11.06
CA PHE A 187 12.84 23.23 11.36
C PHE A 187 11.98 23.45 12.61
N ALA A 188 10.98 22.61 12.86
CA ALA A 188 10.21 22.67 14.09
C ALA A 188 11.09 22.34 15.30
N TYR A 189 11.90 21.27 15.24
CA TYR A 189 12.84 20.89 16.29
C TYR A 189 13.86 22.02 16.57
N VAL A 190 14.54 22.52 15.54
CA VAL A 190 15.55 23.58 15.71
C VAL A 190 14.92 24.89 16.21
N GLY A 191 13.71 25.23 15.76
CA GLY A 191 12.96 26.41 16.22
C GLY A 191 12.58 26.34 17.69
N ASN A 192 12.32 25.15 18.23
CA ASN A 192 11.84 24.92 19.60
C ASN A 192 12.97 24.62 20.61
N LEU A 193 14.22 24.43 20.17
CA LEU A 193 15.37 24.17 21.07
C LEU A 193 15.52 25.20 22.19
N ARG A 194 15.11 26.46 21.95
CA ARG A 194 15.13 27.52 22.96
C ARG A 194 14.09 27.34 24.07
N ALA A 195 13.03 26.54 23.79
CA ALA A 195 11.96 26.27 24.73
C ALA A 195 12.15 24.93 25.50
N GLN A 196 13.20 24.14 25.18
CA GLN A 196 13.50 22.82 25.78
C GLN A 196 12.33 21.82 25.68
N ILE A 197 11.49 21.92 24.66
CA ILE A 197 10.22 21.18 24.60
C ILE A 197 10.34 19.93 23.70
N ASP A 198 11.30 19.90 22.74
CA ASP A 198 11.34 18.82 21.77
C ASP A 198 12.54 17.88 21.95
N ASP A 199 12.24 16.60 22.12
CA ASP A 199 13.22 15.52 22.03
C ASP A 199 13.51 15.25 20.53
N ILE A 200 14.79 15.17 20.17
CA ILE A 200 15.23 14.81 18.82
C ILE A 200 14.65 13.45 18.36
N ASN A 201 14.41 12.53 19.28
CA ASN A 201 13.78 11.25 18.99
C ASN A 201 12.36 11.42 18.44
N TYR A 202 11.62 12.42 18.93
CA TYR A 202 10.29 12.73 18.42
C TYR A 202 10.35 13.25 16.97
N ALA A 203 11.35 14.08 16.65
CA ALA A 203 11.55 14.58 15.30
C ALA A 203 12.07 13.50 14.33
N LEU A 204 12.87 12.53 14.79
CA LEU A 204 13.49 11.47 13.99
C LEU A 204 12.68 10.17 13.89
N PHE A 205 11.44 10.11 14.40
CA PHE A 205 10.61 8.90 14.49
C PHE A 205 11.23 7.79 15.37
N THR A 206 12.05 8.13 16.34
CA THR A 206 12.74 7.14 17.21
C THR A 206 12.25 7.18 18.66
N SER A 207 11.20 7.96 18.97
CA SER A 207 10.61 7.99 20.30
C SER A 207 10.05 6.62 20.67
N PRO A 208 10.33 6.12 21.89
CA PRO A 208 9.87 4.80 22.34
C PRO A 208 8.38 4.75 22.69
N GLY A 209 7.71 5.90 22.76
CA GLY A 209 6.30 6.00 23.13
C GLY A 209 5.67 7.33 22.76
N THR A 210 4.45 7.54 23.24
CA THR A 210 3.69 8.77 23.00
C THR A 210 4.39 9.97 23.60
N VAL A 211 4.63 10.99 22.76
CA VAL A 211 5.19 12.29 23.18
C VAL A 211 4.08 13.32 23.36
N VAL A 212 3.10 13.32 22.45
CA VAL A 212 1.97 14.26 22.48
C VAL A 212 0.65 13.49 22.61
N PRO A 213 0.02 13.47 23.78
CA PRO A 213 -1.36 13.01 23.93
C PRO A 213 -2.33 14.09 23.42
N ASP A 214 -3.38 13.68 22.68
CA ASP A 214 -4.36 14.58 22.09
C ASP A 214 -5.75 13.90 22.02
N GLY A 215 -6.49 13.98 23.12
CA GLY A 215 -7.77 13.31 23.29
C GLY A 215 -7.61 11.79 23.18
N SER A 216 -8.27 11.19 22.19
CA SER A 216 -8.15 9.75 21.90
C SER A 216 -6.95 9.40 21.02
N LYS A 217 -6.16 10.38 20.59
CA LYS A 217 -5.00 10.22 19.72
C LYS A 217 -3.71 10.39 20.51
N ALA A 218 -2.64 9.77 19.95
CA ALA A 218 -1.32 9.79 20.56
C ALA A 218 -0.27 9.92 19.44
N TYR A 219 0.61 10.90 19.55
CA TYR A 219 1.64 11.16 18.55
C TYR A 219 3.01 10.75 19.08
N GLN A 220 3.64 9.81 18.38
CA GLN A 220 5.00 9.32 18.66
C GLN A 220 6.07 10.02 17.82
N ASN A 221 5.67 10.79 16.83
CA ASN A 221 6.57 11.54 15.96
C ASN A 221 5.98 12.88 15.56
N GLN A 222 6.86 13.82 15.28
CA GLN A 222 6.51 15.21 14.98
C GLN A 222 5.91 15.37 13.58
N PHE A 223 6.27 14.50 12.63
CA PHE A 223 5.71 14.50 11.28
C PHE A 223 4.20 14.30 11.31
N ASP A 224 3.71 13.28 12.02
CA ASP A 224 2.29 13.03 12.18
C ASP A 224 1.56 14.20 12.82
N ALA A 225 2.14 14.78 13.86
CA ALA A 225 1.54 15.92 14.54
C ALA A 225 1.38 17.12 13.60
N ILE A 226 2.37 17.42 12.77
CA ILE A 226 2.30 18.51 11.79
C ILE A 226 1.25 18.21 10.71
N VAL A 227 1.26 17.00 10.15
CA VAL A 227 0.29 16.59 9.11
C VAL A 227 -1.15 16.63 9.65
N ASP A 228 -1.37 16.14 10.87
CA ASP A 228 -2.70 16.16 11.50
C ASP A 228 -3.14 17.56 11.91
N THR A 229 -2.19 18.48 12.17
CA THR A 229 -2.50 19.91 12.34
C THR A 229 -3.03 20.51 11.02
N PHE A 230 -2.46 20.17 9.86
CA PHE A 230 -3.00 20.56 8.56
C PHE A 230 -4.40 19.99 8.33
N TYR A 231 -4.65 18.71 8.65
CA TYR A 231 -5.98 18.11 8.53
C TYR A 231 -7.00 18.83 9.43
N SER A 232 -6.63 19.18 10.66
CA SER A 232 -7.50 19.92 11.57
C SER A 232 -7.78 21.33 11.04
N ALA A 233 -6.80 22.00 10.46
CA ALA A 233 -6.97 23.31 9.84
C ALA A 233 -7.92 23.26 8.62
N LEU A 234 -7.80 22.22 7.80
CA LEU A 234 -8.71 21.99 6.68
C LEU A 234 -10.14 21.72 7.16
N GLU A 235 -10.32 20.92 8.21
CA GLU A 235 -11.63 20.65 8.82
C GLU A 235 -12.25 21.93 9.37
N SER A 236 -11.48 22.73 10.11
CA SER A 236 -11.90 24.03 10.65
C SER A 236 -12.29 25.03 9.54
N ALA A 237 -11.67 24.93 8.37
CA ALA A 237 -12.01 25.74 7.19
C ALA A 237 -13.22 25.20 6.39
N GLY A 238 -13.85 24.09 6.83
CA GLY A 238 -14.96 23.44 6.14
C GLY A 238 -14.53 22.63 4.90
N ALA A 239 -13.29 22.17 4.85
CA ALA A 239 -12.69 21.43 3.73
C ALA A 239 -12.06 20.09 4.19
N GLY A 240 -12.67 19.41 5.14
CA GLY A 240 -12.15 18.18 5.76
C GLY A 240 -12.02 16.98 4.81
N SER A 241 -12.58 17.06 3.61
CA SER A 241 -12.44 16.04 2.55
C SER A 241 -11.16 16.19 1.71
N VAL A 242 -10.42 17.30 1.85
CA VAL A 242 -9.20 17.56 1.06
C VAL A 242 -8.08 16.64 1.56
N PRO A 243 -7.52 15.78 0.69
CA PRO A 243 -6.36 14.99 1.05
C PRO A 243 -5.09 15.86 1.10
N ILE A 244 -4.10 15.40 1.86
CA ILE A 244 -2.79 16.05 1.92
C ILE A 244 -1.78 15.22 1.13
N VAL A 245 -0.99 15.89 0.29
CA VAL A 245 0.27 15.40 -0.27
C VAL A 245 1.39 16.13 0.46
N VAL A 246 2.28 15.40 1.11
CA VAL A 246 3.48 16.00 1.68
C VAL A 246 4.46 16.24 0.53
N SER A 247 4.45 17.46 0.03
CA SER A 247 5.20 17.84 -1.18
C SER A 247 6.69 18.04 -0.94
N GLU A 248 7.09 18.22 0.31
CA GLU A 248 8.49 18.20 0.76
C GLU A 248 8.58 17.71 2.20
N SER A 249 9.56 16.85 2.47
CA SER A 249 10.01 16.52 3.82
C SER A 249 11.45 16.01 3.76
N GLY A 250 12.28 16.36 4.74
CA GLY A 250 13.67 15.96 4.74
C GLY A 250 14.42 16.42 5.98
N TRP A 251 15.70 16.00 6.07
CA TRP A 251 16.61 16.37 7.14
C TRP A 251 18.00 16.66 6.56
N PRO A 252 18.65 17.79 6.91
CA PRO A 252 19.95 18.14 6.33
C PRO A 252 21.06 17.28 6.94
N SER A 253 22.02 16.89 6.10
CA SER A 253 23.17 16.09 6.49
C SER A 253 24.34 16.89 7.09
N ALA A 254 24.32 18.21 6.95
CA ALA A 254 25.34 19.13 7.48
C ALA A 254 24.82 20.58 7.55
N GLY A 255 25.64 21.49 8.08
CA GLY A 255 25.42 22.94 7.99
C GLY A 255 24.62 23.56 9.13
N GLY A 256 24.15 22.80 10.13
CA GLY A 256 23.36 23.34 11.22
C GLY A 256 23.25 22.45 12.44
N THR A 257 22.54 22.93 13.46
CA THR A 257 22.25 22.17 14.68
C THR A 257 21.49 20.91 14.34
N ALA A 258 21.91 19.75 14.89
CA ALA A 258 21.35 18.42 14.62
C ALA A 258 21.41 18.00 13.13
N ALA A 259 21.97 18.78 12.25
CA ALA A 259 22.24 18.43 10.87
C ALA A 259 23.49 17.52 10.82
N SER A 260 23.25 16.24 10.57
CA SER A 260 24.32 15.23 10.43
C SER A 260 23.89 14.14 9.47
N ALA A 261 24.86 13.48 8.82
CA ALA A 261 24.60 12.36 7.93
C ALA A 261 23.79 11.24 8.62
N SER A 262 24.09 10.97 9.91
CA SER A 262 23.36 9.95 10.70
C SER A 262 21.91 10.35 10.96
N ASN A 263 21.62 11.59 11.33
CA ASN A 263 20.25 12.06 11.57
C ASN A 263 19.46 12.12 10.26
N ALA A 264 20.07 12.58 9.17
CA ALA A 264 19.46 12.60 7.84
C ALA A 264 19.11 11.17 7.37
N GLN A 265 20.00 10.22 7.58
CA GLN A 265 19.75 8.81 7.31
C GLN A 265 18.58 8.29 8.16
N THR A 266 18.62 8.50 9.47
CA THR A 266 17.58 8.03 10.40
C THR A 266 16.22 8.62 10.03
N TYR A 267 16.15 9.93 9.79
CA TYR A 267 14.91 10.61 9.42
C TYR A 267 14.34 10.05 8.12
N ASN A 268 15.12 10.05 7.04
CA ASN A 268 14.63 9.66 5.72
C ASN A 268 14.23 8.18 5.68
N GLN A 269 14.99 7.28 6.33
CA GLN A 269 14.63 5.87 6.44
C GLN A 269 13.32 5.65 7.21
N ASN A 270 13.14 6.36 8.32
CA ASN A 270 11.93 6.24 9.13
C ASN A 270 10.72 6.89 8.45
N LEU A 271 10.89 8.05 7.79
CA LEU A 271 9.85 8.67 6.97
C LEU A 271 9.35 7.69 5.90
N ILE A 272 10.27 7.10 5.14
CA ILE A 272 9.94 6.12 4.11
C ILE A 272 9.13 4.95 4.68
N LYS A 273 9.53 4.38 5.81
CA LYS A 273 8.81 3.27 6.46
C LYS A 273 7.44 3.70 7.00
N HIS A 274 7.31 4.95 7.41
CA HIS A 274 6.14 5.46 8.13
C HIS A 274 4.98 5.88 7.21
N VAL A 275 5.26 6.52 6.08
CA VAL A 275 4.22 7.13 5.22
C VAL A 275 3.22 6.13 4.62
N GLY A 276 3.54 4.84 4.64
CA GLY A 276 2.61 3.77 4.28
C GLY A 276 1.49 3.53 5.31
N GLN A 277 1.67 3.99 6.55
CA GLN A 277 0.75 3.74 7.67
C GLN A 277 -0.27 4.88 7.86
N GLY A 278 0.10 6.10 7.47
CA GLY A 278 -0.70 7.30 7.71
C GLY A 278 -0.46 7.91 9.09
N THR A 279 -1.37 8.79 9.48
CA THR A 279 -1.32 9.49 10.77
C THR A 279 -2.39 8.99 11.73
N PRO A 280 -2.31 9.31 13.03
CA PRO A 280 -3.37 8.99 14.01
C PRO A 280 -4.76 9.52 13.64
N LYS A 281 -4.84 10.60 12.88
CA LYS A 281 -6.12 11.19 12.42
C LYS A 281 -6.57 10.62 11.07
N ARG A 282 -5.65 10.26 10.20
CA ARG A 282 -5.88 9.73 8.85
C ARG A 282 -5.02 8.49 8.60
N PRO A 283 -5.47 7.30 9.05
CA PRO A 283 -4.79 6.05 8.69
C PRO A 283 -4.80 5.81 7.19
N GLY A 284 -3.74 5.21 6.68
CA GLY A 284 -3.56 4.94 5.27
C GLY A 284 -2.40 5.73 4.66
N ARG A 285 -2.10 5.50 3.40
CA ARG A 285 -0.90 6.06 2.75
C ARG A 285 -0.96 7.57 2.60
N ILE A 286 0.19 8.21 2.84
CA ILE A 286 0.42 9.64 2.59
C ILE A 286 1.42 9.75 1.44
N GLU A 287 0.99 10.29 0.29
CA GLU A 287 1.92 10.62 -0.79
C GLU A 287 2.92 11.67 -0.29
N THR A 288 4.21 11.34 -0.35
CA THR A 288 5.27 12.16 0.27
C THR A 288 6.47 12.27 -0.66
N TYR A 289 7.02 13.47 -0.79
CA TYR A 289 8.22 13.75 -1.56
C TYR A 289 9.38 14.08 -0.62
N ILE A 290 10.47 13.30 -0.74
CA ILE A 290 11.70 13.57 0.01
C ILE A 290 12.42 14.76 -0.62
N PHE A 291 12.78 15.72 0.16
CA PHE A 291 13.65 16.83 -0.21
C PHE A 291 15.07 16.53 0.25
N ALA A 292 16.04 16.33 -0.66
CA ALA A 292 15.96 16.40 -2.10
C ALA A 292 16.86 15.32 -2.75
N MET A 293 16.89 15.26 -4.10
CA MET A 293 17.70 14.27 -4.81
C MET A 293 19.19 14.51 -4.62
N PHE A 294 19.65 15.76 -4.76
CA PHE A 294 21.06 16.13 -4.66
C PHE A 294 21.31 17.23 -3.65
N ASN A 295 22.53 17.24 -3.12
CA ASN A 295 23.10 18.45 -2.53
C ASN A 295 23.27 19.53 -3.61
N GLU A 296 22.83 20.75 -3.31
CA GLU A 296 22.78 21.87 -4.28
C GLU A 296 23.74 22.98 -3.85
N ASN A 297 24.93 23.03 -4.42
CA ASN A 297 26.00 23.94 -3.97
C ASN A 297 25.75 25.43 -4.20
N ASP A 298 24.86 25.79 -5.14
CA ASP A 298 24.50 27.17 -5.45
C ASP A 298 23.19 27.62 -4.79
N LYS A 299 22.58 26.77 -3.95
CA LYS A 299 21.32 27.09 -3.27
C LYS A 299 21.56 28.21 -2.24
N ARG A 300 20.71 29.25 -2.32
CA ARG A 300 20.76 30.40 -1.41
C ARG A 300 20.13 30.04 -0.05
N GLY A 301 20.42 30.85 0.97
CA GLY A 301 19.91 30.68 2.32
C GLY A 301 20.96 30.09 3.26
N ASP A 302 20.48 29.52 4.37
CA ASP A 302 21.33 28.92 5.39
C ASP A 302 22.15 27.73 4.82
N GLU A 303 23.28 27.43 5.47
CA GLU A 303 24.18 26.35 5.01
C GLU A 303 23.45 25.01 4.90
N THR A 304 22.50 24.75 5.79
CA THR A 304 21.67 23.54 5.75
C THR A 304 20.95 23.33 4.42
N GLU A 305 20.57 24.42 3.73
CA GLU A 305 19.84 24.35 2.46
C GLU A 305 20.63 23.64 1.35
N ARG A 306 21.95 23.60 1.46
CA ARG A 306 22.84 22.94 0.51
C ARG A 306 23.06 21.45 0.80
N HIS A 307 22.50 20.93 1.91
CA HIS A 307 22.83 19.61 2.45
C HIS A 307 21.63 18.66 2.66
N PHE A 308 20.53 18.86 1.93
CA PHE A 308 19.36 17.97 1.99
C PHE A 308 19.42 16.80 1.01
N GLY A 309 20.44 16.71 0.16
CA GLY A 309 20.53 15.70 -0.89
C GLY A 309 20.63 14.28 -0.35
N LEU A 310 19.91 13.35 -0.97
CA LEU A 310 20.12 11.91 -0.81
C LEU A 310 21.44 11.48 -1.45
N PHE A 311 21.84 12.18 -2.50
CA PHE A 311 23.07 11.97 -3.25
C PHE A 311 23.90 13.26 -3.35
N ASN A 312 25.20 13.07 -3.48
CA ASN A 312 26.10 14.10 -3.99
C ASN A 312 25.89 14.24 -5.51
N PRO A 313 26.32 15.38 -6.12
CA PRO A 313 26.23 15.54 -7.57
C PRO A 313 26.95 14.48 -8.41
N ASP A 314 27.97 13.82 -7.89
CA ASP A 314 28.66 12.68 -8.50
C ASP A 314 27.89 11.36 -8.39
N GLN A 315 26.65 11.41 -7.89
CA GLN A 315 25.74 10.28 -7.66
C GLN A 315 26.19 9.32 -6.54
N THR A 316 27.23 9.67 -5.77
CA THR A 316 27.55 8.96 -4.53
C THR A 316 26.52 9.30 -3.45
N HIS A 317 26.26 8.35 -2.56
CA HIS A 317 25.34 8.61 -1.43
C HIS A 317 25.96 9.63 -0.45
N THR A 318 25.17 10.60 0.02
CA THR A 318 25.58 11.56 1.06
C THR A 318 25.74 10.89 2.44
N ASN A 319 25.12 9.72 2.61
CA ASN A 319 25.21 8.88 3.80
C ASN A 319 25.09 7.41 3.35
N THR A 320 25.29 6.46 4.24
CA THR A 320 25.14 5.01 3.94
C THR A 320 23.68 4.60 3.70
N PHE A 321 22.86 5.51 3.22
CA PHE A 321 21.44 5.33 2.99
C PHE A 321 21.21 4.39 1.79
N ASP A 322 20.79 3.17 2.09
CA ASP A 322 20.32 2.26 1.06
C ASP A 322 18.89 2.60 0.65
N LEU A 323 18.76 3.64 -0.18
CA LEU A 323 17.48 4.02 -0.77
C LEU A 323 16.87 2.83 -1.53
N HIS A 324 17.71 2.03 -2.20
CA HIS A 324 17.28 0.85 -2.94
C HIS A 324 16.82 -0.28 -1.99
N GLY A 325 17.52 -0.52 -0.88
CA GLY A 325 17.09 -1.46 0.16
C GLY A 325 15.88 -0.96 0.92
N CYS A 326 15.81 0.34 1.23
CA CYS A 326 14.63 0.96 1.86
C CYS A 326 13.44 1.02 0.90
N MET A 327 13.64 1.39 -0.36
CA MET A 327 12.61 1.34 -1.40
C MET A 327 12.28 -0.11 -1.77
N ARG A 328 13.26 -1.03 -1.78
CA ARG A 328 12.99 -2.47 -1.84
C ARG A 328 12.32 -3.00 -0.58
N ALA A 329 12.68 -2.54 0.62
CA ALA A 329 11.97 -2.93 1.84
C ALA A 329 10.55 -2.36 1.86
N LEU A 330 10.30 -1.19 1.26
CA LEU A 330 8.96 -0.65 1.00
C LEU A 330 8.32 -1.27 -0.25
N ILE A 331 9.09 -1.53 -1.29
CA ILE A 331 8.67 -2.35 -2.44
C ILE A 331 8.48 -3.79 -1.96
N VAL A 332 9.26 -4.28 -1.03
CA VAL A 332 9.11 -5.56 -0.32
C VAL A 332 7.98 -5.46 0.71
N ASP A 333 7.70 -4.32 1.34
CA ASP A 333 6.54 -4.08 2.20
C ASP A 333 5.31 -3.57 1.42
N GLN A 334 5.44 -2.91 0.28
CA GLN A 334 4.35 -2.34 -0.53
C GLN A 334 4.09 -3.05 -1.87
N HIS A 335 5.07 -3.67 -2.51
CA HIS A 335 4.86 -4.80 -3.42
C HIS A 335 4.53 -6.07 -2.64
N SER A 336 4.79 -6.13 -1.32
CA SER A 336 4.23 -7.16 -0.47
C SER A 336 2.78 -6.87 -0.06
N THR A 337 2.17 -5.72 -0.29
CA THR A 337 0.73 -5.58 -0.04
C THR A 337 -0.14 -5.58 -1.31
N ALA A 338 0.30 -5.19 -2.48
CA ALA A 338 -0.50 -5.32 -3.70
C ALA A 338 -0.02 -6.43 -4.66
N VAL A 339 1.27 -6.71 -4.76
CA VAL A 339 1.82 -7.86 -5.52
C VAL A 339 2.16 -9.04 -4.60
N ARG A 340 2.38 -8.83 -3.30
CA ARG A 340 2.38 -9.87 -2.27
C ARG A 340 0.99 -10.16 -1.68
N SER A 341 -0.06 -9.47 -2.12
CA SER A 341 -1.44 -9.81 -1.77
C SER A 341 -1.92 -11.05 -2.51
N ILE A 342 -1.32 -11.38 -3.66
CA ILE A 342 -1.66 -12.60 -4.41
C ILE A 342 -0.56 -13.62 -4.25
N GLY A 343 -0.91 -14.69 -3.56
CA GLY A 343 -0.23 -15.97 -3.58
C GLY A 343 -0.95 -16.96 -4.50
N VAL A 344 -0.36 -18.12 -4.66
CA VAL A 344 -0.97 -19.26 -5.36
C VAL A 344 -0.78 -20.52 -4.54
N CYS A 345 -1.80 -21.35 -4.49
CA CYS A 345 -1.75 -22.65 -3.86
C CYS A 345 -1.03 -23.65 -4.77
N ASN A 346 -0.06 -24.36 -4.22
CA ASN A 346 0.69 -25.38 -4.93
C ASN A 346 0.32 -26.77 -4.41
N GLY A 347 -0.65 -27.40 -5.06
CA GLY A 347 -0.98 -28.80 -4.81
C GLY A 347 0.05 -29.74 -5.46
N ILE A 348 0.05 -30.99 -5.01
CA ILE A 348 0.98 -32.04 -5.46
C ILE A 348 0.28 -33.34 -5.87
N LEU A 349 -1.05 -33.30 -6.07
CA LEU A 349 -1.86 -34.46 -6.41
C LEU A 349 -1.92 -34.70 -7.93
N GLY A 350 -0.76 -34.93 -8.51
CA GLY A 350 -0.62 -35.24 -9.92
C GLY A 350 0.65 -36.04 -10.21
N ASN A 351 0.57 -37.00 -11.15
CA ASN A 351 1.70 -37.82 -11.56
C ASN A 351 2.52 -37.21 -12.72
N ASN A 352 2.10 -36.06 -13.20
CA ASN A 352 2.72 -35.35 -14.34
C ASN A 352 3.14 -33.92 -14.00
N LEU A 353 3.19 -33.57 -12.70
CA LEU A 353 3.54 -32.21 -12.25
C LEU A 353 5.05 -31.92 -12.44
N PRO A 354 5.43 -30.64 -12.65
CA PRO A 354 6.83 -30.24 -12.76
C PRO A 354 7.60 -30.48 -11.45
N SER A 355 8.94 -30.52 -11.58
CA SER A 355 9.79 -30.59 -10.38
C SER A 355 9.59 -29.38 -9.47
N PRO A 356 9.76 -29.51 -8.13
CA PRO A 356 9.64 -28.37 -7.22
C PRO A 356 10.52 -27.17 -7.59
N ALA A 357 11.71 -27.42 -8.12
CA ALA A 357 12.61 -26.36 -8.58
C ALA A 357 12.05 -25.61 -9.81
N ASP A 358 11.39 -26.32 -10.74
CA ASP A 358 10.75 -25.68 -11.90
C ASP A 358 9.47 -24.94 -11.49
N VAL A 359 8.74 -25.46 -10.49
CA VAL A 359 7.59 -24.76 -9.90
C VAL A 359 8.04 -23.42 -9.30
N VAL A 360 9.09 -23.40 -8.48
CA VAL A 360 9.62 -22.15 -7.88
C VAL A 360 10.07 -21.17 -8.97
N LYS A 361 10.75 -21.63 -10.04
CA LYS A 361 11.08 -20.77 -11.18
C LYS A 361 9.83 -20.20 -11.86
N LEU A 362 8.76 -20.98 -11.97
CA LEU A 362 7.51 -20.52 -12.58
C LEU A 362 6.84 -19.43 -11.71
N TYR A 363 6.87 -19.54 -10.37
CA TYR A 363 6.47 -18.46 -9.45
C TYR A 363 7.27 -17.18 -9.69
N GLN A 364 8.60 -17.31 -9.72
CA GLN A 364 9.50 -16.17 -9.91
C GLN A 364 9.30 -15.49 -11.28
N SER A 365 9.20 -16.27 -12.35
CA SER A 365 9.04 -15.73 -13.71
C SER A 365 7.71 -15.02 -13.93
N ASN A 366 6.66 -15.42 -13.19
CA ASN A 366 5.35 -14.76 -13.20
C ASN A 366 5.20 -13.67 -12.14
N GLY A 367 6.22 -13.45 -11.29
CA GLY A 367 6.16 -12.45 -10.23
C GLY A 367 5.22 -12.82 -9.08
N ILE A 368 4.93 -14.12 -8.89
CA ILE A 368 4.07 -14.61 -7.79
C ILE A 368 4.91 -14.62 -6.52
N ALA A 369 4.52 -13.84 -5.52
CA ALA A 369 5.33 -13.57 -4.34
C ALA A 369 5.02 -14.48 -3.14
N ALA A 370 3.96 -15.29 -3.19
CA ALA A 370 3.58 -16.16 -2.10
C ALA A 370 3.08 -17.52 -2.59
N MET A 371 3.35 -18.55 -1.80
CA MET A 371 2.96 -19.93 -2.07
C MET A 371 2.26 -20.52 -0.84
N ARG A 372 1.18 -21.25 -1.03
CA ARG A 372 0.61 -22.12 -0.01
C ARG A 372 0.88 -23.58 -0.37
N ILE A 373 1.37 -24.34 0.57
CA ILE A 373 1.57 -25.80 0.46
C ILE A 373 0.80 -26.52 1.57
N TYR A 374 0.22 -27.67 1.24
CA TYR A 374 -0.74 -28.38 2.10
C TYR A 374 -0.13 -29.36 3.09
N SER A 375 1.20 -29.48 3.07
CA SER A 375 2.02 -30.20 4.05
C SER A 375 3.47 -29.77 3.92
N PRO A 376 4.34 -30.02 4.92
CA PRO A 376 5.77 -29.77 4.82
C PRO A 376 6.43 -30.67 3.77
N HIS A 377 6.45 -30.24 2.52
CA HIS A 377 7.08 -31.00 1.44
C HIS A 377 8.56 -30.63 1.31
N ALA A 378 9.44 -31.52 1.76
CA ALA A 378 10.88 -31.27 1.85
C ALA A 378 11.55 -30.79 0.56
N ALA A 379 11.13 -31.31 -0.61
CA ALA A 379 11.71 -30.90 -1.90
C ALA A 379 11.27 -29.48 -2.27
N THR A 380 10.02 -29.09 -2.02
CA THR A 380 9.51 -27.74 -2.24
C THR A 380 10.16 -26.75 -1.29
N LEU A 381 10.29 -27.09 0.01
CA LEU A 381 10.95 -26.22 0.99
C LEU A 381 12.44 -25.99 0.64
N ARG A 382 13.15 -27.02 0.19
CA ARG A 382 14.52 -26.85 -0.32
C ARG A 382 14.60 -25.94 -1.55
N ALA A 383 13.66 -26.06 -2.47
CA ALA A 383 13.64 -25.22 -3.67
C ALA A 383 13.30 -23.76 -3.36
N LEU A 384 12.54 -23.48 -2.30
CA LEU A 384 12.17 -22.16 -1.83
C LEU A 384 13.28 -21.46 -1.03
N ALA A 385 14.28 -22.22 -0.53
CA ALA A 385 15.35 -21.65 0.29
C ALA A 385 16.12 -20.56 -0.48
N GLY A 386 16.30 -19.40 0.15
CA GLY A 386 16.97 -18.25 -0.45
C GLY A 386 16.13 -17.46 -1.45
N THR A 387 14.84 -17.78 -1.61
CA THR A 387 13.89 -16.97 -2.38
C THR A 387 13.10 -16.04 -1.46
N ASP A 388 12.55 -14.95 -2.03
CA ASP A 388 11.65 -14.04 -1.32
C ASP A 388 10.19 -14.52 -1.27
N ILE A 389 9.88 -15.71 -1.82
CA ILE A 389 8.51 -16.25 -1.85
C ILE A 389 8.06 -16.54 -0.42
N ALA A 390 7.01 -15.84 0.03
CA ALA A 390 6.40 -16.10 1.34
C ALA A 390 5.60 -17.41 1.32
N VAL A 391 5.64 -18.17 2.40
CA VAL A 391 5.04 -19.51 2.41
C VAL A 391 4.01 -19.66 3.54
N ILE A 392 2.82 -20.16 3.18
CA ILE A 392 1.91 -20.83 4.12
C ILE A 392 2.22 -22.33 4.05
N VAL A 393 2.51 -22.92 5.20
CA VAL A 393 2.69 -24.35 5.33
C VAL A 393 1.51 -24.90 6.12
N ASP A 394 0.74 -25.79 5.52
CA ASP A 394 -0.33 -26.47 6.24
C ASP A 394 0.18 -27.74 6.94
N GLU A 395 -0.44 -28.06 8.07
CA GLU A 395 -0.35 -29.35 8.70
C GLU A 395 -1.77 -29.87 8.99
N PRO A 396 -2.25 -30.79 8.17
CA PRO A 396 -3.61 -31.30 8.31
C PRO A 396 -3.78 -32.27 9.50
N ALA A 397 -2.69 -32.89 9.97
CA ALA A 397 -2.71 -33.84 11.09
C ALA A 397 -2.62 -33.09 12.42
N ILE A 398 -3.73 -32.51 12.88
CA ILE A 398 -3.83 -31.70 14.12
C ILE A 398 -3.33 -32.48 15.34
N ASP A 399 -3.53 -33.78 15.38
CA ASP A 399 -3.16 -34.65 16.49
C ASP A 399 -1.65 -34.60 16.79
N GLN A 400 -0.81 -34.25 15.81
CA GLN A 400 0.62 -34.05 15.99
C GLN A 400 0.96 -32.89 16.93
N PHE A 401 0.01 -32.01 17.21
CA PHE A 401 0.24 -30.83 18.06
C PHE A 401 -0.49 -30.87 19.40
N LEU A 402 -1.15 -31.97 19.74
CA LEU A 402 -1.92 -32.08 21.00
C LEU A 402 -1.02 -32.08 22.23
N THR A 403 0.28 -32.32 22.08
CA THR A 403 1.26 -32.15 23.16
C THR A 403 2.38 -31.22 22.73
N LEU A 404 2.96 -30.48 23.69
CA LEU A 404 4.08 -29.59 23.42
C LEU A 404 5.32 -30.34 22.92
N SER A 405 5.55 -31.58 23.41
CA SER A 405 6.66 -32.41 22.94
C SER A 405 6.53 -32.71 21.45
N ALA A 406 5.36 -33.22 21.04
CA ALA A 406 5.11 -33.57 19.63
C ALA A 406 5.18 -32.34 18.71
N ALA A 407 4.64 -31.20 19.15
CA ALA A 407 4.78 -29.93 18.43
C ALA A 407 6.27 -29.50 18.30
N SER A 408 7.07 -29.70 19.36
CA SER A 408 8.51 -29.39 19.34
C SER A 408 9.26 -30.31 18.37
N ASP A 409 8.98 -31.60 18.38
CA ASP A 409 9.59 -32.57 17.45
C ASP A 409 9.23 -32.26 15.99
N TRP A 410 7.98 -31.86 15.75
CA TRP A 410 7.55 -31.43 14.43
C TRP A 410 8.30 -30.17 13.96
N VAL A 411 8.47 -29.17 14.81
CA VAL A 411 9.23 -27.93 14.49
C VAL A 411 10.70 -28.27 14.19
N GLN A 412 11.33 -29.17 14.96
CA GLN A 412 12.70 -29.60 14.72
C GLN A 412 12.84 -30.31 13.37
N SER A 413 11.83 -31.07 12.95
CA SER A 413 11.86 -31.89 11.73
C SER A 413 11.46 -31.11 10.48
N ASN A 414 10.49 -30.18 10.58
CA ASN A 414 9.83 -29.57 9.44
C ASN A 414 10.09 -28.08 9.25
N ILE A 415 10.59 -27.38 10.28
CA ILE A 415 10.85 -25.93 10.19
C ILE A 415 12.36 -25.66 10.31
N LYS A 416 12.99 -26.18 11.32
CA LYS A 416 14.40 -25.90 11.61
C LYS A 416 15.37 -26.26 10.47
N PRO A 417 15.19 -27.33 9.68
CA PRO A 417 16.06 -27.62 8.54
C PRO A 417 15.93 -26.61 7.39
N TYR A 418 14.89 -25.76 7.39
CA TYR A 418 14.53 -24.86 6.30
C TYR A 418 14.57 -23.39 6.73
N GLN A 419 15.56 -22.97 7.54
CA GLN A 419 15.69 -21.58 8.06
C GLN A 419 15.83 -20.51 6.97
N GLY A 420 16.26 -20.91 5.76
CA GLY A 420 16.34 -20.02 4.59
C GLY A 420 15.05 -19.84 3.83
N VAL A 421 13.93 -20.45 4.26
CA VAL A 421 12.60 -20.31 3.66
C VAL A 421 11.81 -19.24 4.40
N ASN A 422 11.17 -18.35 3.66
CA ASN A 422 10.33 -17.29 4.22
C ASN A 422 8.96 -17.84 4.63
N ILE A 423 8.92 -18.69 5.69
CA ILE A 423 7.66 -19.21 6.22
C ILE A 423 6.96 -18.10 7.01
N ARG A 424 5.78 -17.72 6.56
CA ARG A 424 4.98 -16.64 7.15
C ARG A 424 3.90 -17.15 8.10
N TYR A 425 3.19 -18.19 7.64
CA TYR A 425 2.11 -18.82 8.41
C TYR A 425 2.26 -20.33 8.45
N ILE A 426 1.82 -20.92 9.57
CA ILE A 426 1.53 -22.36 9.64
C ILE A 426 0.02 -22.48 9.92
N ALA A 427 -0.67 -23.20 9.02
CA ALA A 427 -2.09 -23.51 9.16
C ALA A 427 -2.25 -24.86 9.87
N VAL A 428 -2.78 -24.83 11.08
CA VAL A 428 -3.12 -26.03 11.87
C VAL A 428 -4.53 -26.48 11.47
N GLY A 429 -4.57 -27.48 10.62
CA GLY A 429 -5.80 -27.96 10.00
C GLY A 429 -6.28 -27.08 8.84
N ASN A 430 -6.90 -27.71 7.86
CA ASN A 430 -7.59 -27.07 6.74
C ASN A 430 -9.00 -27.64 6.62
N GLU A 431 -10.02 -26.77 6.70
CA GLU A 431 -11.43 -27.10 6.60
C GLU A 431 -11.89 -28.21 7.57
N VAL A 432 -11.32 -28.18 8.77
CA VAL A 432 -11.63 -29.17 9.82
C VAL A 432 -13.09 -29.06 10.22
N SER A 433 -13.75 -30.21 10.36
CA SER A 433 -15.17 -30.29 10.72
C SER A 433 -15.42 -31.33 11.82
N GLY A 434 -16.62 -31.31 12.42
CA GLY A 434 -17.02 -32.25 13.47
C GLY A 434 -16.20 -32.07 14.76
N ASP A 435 -16.04 -33.16 15.51
CA ASP A 435 -15.41 -33.14 16.85
C ASP A 435 -13.92 -32.71 16.82
N ALA A 436 -13.24 -32.92 15.69
CA ALA A 436 -11.84 -32.55 15.53
C ALA A 436 -11.61 -31.01 15.65
N THR A 437 -12.63 -30.19 15.43
CA THR A 437 -12.54 -28.72 15.59
C THR A 437 -12.12 -28.31 16.99
N ARG A 438 -12.46 -29.08 18.02
CA ARG A 438 -12.10 -28.81 19.42
C ARG A 438 -10.60 -28.96 19.69
N SER A 439 -9.90 -29.70 18.85
CA SER A 439 -8.45 -29.91 18.93
C SER A 439 -7.64 -28.78 18.30
N ILE A 440 -8.24 -27.89 17.49
CA ILE A 440 -7.54 -26.83 16.77
C ILE A 440 -6.84 -25.87 17.73
N LEU A 441 -7.55 -25.31 18.70
CA LEU A 441 -6.97 -24.30 19.60
C LEU A 441 -5.83 -24.84 20.45
N PRO A 442 -5.95 -26.01 21.14
CA PRO A 442 -4.84 -26.60 21.88
C PRO A 442 -3.61 -26.87 20.99
N ALA A 443 -3.83 -27.33 19.78
CA ALA A 443 -2.77 -27.58 18.80
C ALA A 443 -2.05 -26.28 18.38
N MET A 444 -2.79 -25.21 18.10
CA MET A 444 -2.24 -23.89 17.78
C MET A 444 -1.41 -23.33 18.94
N GLU A 445 -1.88 -23.47 20.16
CA GLU A 445 -1.17 -23.02 21.36
C GLU A 445 0.17 -23.74 21.55
N ASN A 446 0.16 -25.07 21.43
CA ASN A 446 1.37 -25.89 21.56
C ASN A 446 2.37 -25.58 20.45
N LEU A 447 1.92 -25.47 19.21
CA LEU A 447 2.79 -25.12 18.09
C LEU A 447 3.40 -23.72 18.24
N THR A 448 2.63 -22.74 18.71
CA THR A 448 3.14 -21.39 18.98
C THR A 448 4.23 -21.40 20.04
N LYS A 449 4.05 -22.16 21.13
CA LYS A 449 5.07 -22.33 22.18
C LYS A 449 6.32 -23.01 21.64
N ALA A 450 6.16 -24.08 20.84
CA ALA A 450 7.27 -24.82 20.23
C ALA A 450 8.09 -23.95 19.27
N LEU A 451 7.44 -23.18 18.40
CA LEU A 451 8.07 -22.24 17.48
C LEU A 451 8.86 -21.15 18.25
N SER A 452 8.26 -20.57 19.29
CA SER A 452 8.91 -19.56 20.11
C SER A 452 10.16 -20.11 20.81
N ALA A 453 10.06 -21.30 21.39
CA ALA A 453 11.19 -21.96 22.06
C ALA A 453 12.31 -22.32 21.09
N ALA A 454 12.00 -22.61 19.83
CA ALA A 454 12.96 -22.91 18.77
C ALA A 454 13.55 -21.67 18.08
N GLY A 455 13.16 -20.44 18.46
CA GLY A 455 13.63 -19.19 17.86
C GLY A 455 12.86 -18.75 16.60
N PHE A 456 11.74 -19.39 16.31
CA PHE A 456 10.88 -19.09 15.14
C PHE A 456 9.59 -18.33 15.51
N GLY A 457 9.55 -17.59 16.61
CA GLY A 457 8.37 -16.88 17.11
C GLY A 457 7.79 -15.80 16.16
N LYS A 458 8.47 -15.47 15.07
CA LYS A 458 7.96 -14.60 14.00
C LYS A 458 6.96 -15.32 13.09
N ILE A 459 7.02 -16.65 13.00
CA ILE A 459 6.06 -17.44 12.21
C ILE A 459 4.72 -17.44 12.94
N LYS A 460 3.68 -16.99 12.26
CA LYS A 460 2.34 -16.92 12.84
C LYS A 460 1.59 -18.25 12.68
N VAL A 461 0.89 -18.66 13.72
CA VAL A 461 0.06 -19.87 13.71
C VAL A 461 -1.40 -19.49 13.52
N SER A 462 -2.07 -20.16 12.61
CA SER A 462 -3.48 -19.98 12.28
C SER A 462 -4.16 -21.32 11.98
N THR A 463 -5.42 -21.27 11.59
CA THR A 463 -6.17 -22.38 11.01
C THR A 463 -6.92 -21.89 9.78
N ALA A 464 -7.13 -22.76 8.78
CA ALA A 464 -7.85 -22.42 7.57
C ALA A 464 -9.28 -22.96 7.63
N VAL A 465 -10.27 -22.08 7.47
CA VAL A 465 -11.69 -22.41 7.54
C VAL A 465 -12.37 -22.16 6.19
N LYS A 466 -13.38 -22.95 5.87
CA LYS A 466 -14.28 -22.69 4.73
C LYS A 466 -15.48 -21.84 5.15
N MET A 467 -16.26 -21.37 4.18
CA MET A 467 -17.39 -20.47 4.42
C MET A 467 -18.53 -21.09 5.24
N ASP A 468 -18.65 -22.39 5.28
CA ASP A 468 -19.68 -23.09 6.09
C ASP A 468 -19.41 -23.05 7.61
N VAL A 469 -18.25 -22.52 8.04
CA VAL A 469 -18.02 -22.15 9.43
C VAL A 469 -19.00 -21.06 9.91
N LEU A 470 -19.60 -20.34 8.97
CA LEU A 470 -20.62 -19.33 9.26
C LEU A 470 -22.03 -19.96 9.30
N GLY A 471 -22.73 -19.78 10.39
CA GLY A 471 -24.16 -20.10 10.51
C GLY A 471 -25.04 -19.07 9.80
N THR A 472 -24.59 -17.82 9.73
CA THR A 472 -25.18 -16.73 8.96
C THR A 472 -24.09 -16.04 8.16
N SER A 473 -24.31 -15.85 6.85
CA SER A 473 -23.36 -15.18 5.95
C SER A 473 -24.02 -14.11 5.06
N SER A 474 -25.34 -13.99 5.09
CA SER A 474 -26.10 -13.01 4.34
C SER A 474 -27.19 -12.39 5.22
N PRO A 475 -27.32 -11.04 5.24
CA PRO A 475 -26.42 -10.08 4.60
C PRO A 475 -25.01 -10.08 5.28
N PRO A 476 -23.96 -9.51 4.66
CA PRO A 476 -22.59 -9.53 5.21
C PRO A 476 -22.46 -9.02 6.66
N SER A 477 -23.18 -8.00 7.06
CA SER A 477 -23.21 -7.50 8.45
C SER A 477 -23.81 -8.52 9.45
N GLY A 478 -24.62 -9.43 8.94
CA GLY A 478 -25.22 -10.53 9.71
C GLY A 478 -24.25 -11.68 10.01
N GLY A 479 -23.06 -11.70 9.40
CA GLY A 479 -22.08 -12.77 9.54
C GLY A 479 -21.87 -13.23 10.99
N GLU A 480 -21.95 -14.55 11.24
CA GLU A 480 -21.83 -15.15 12.57
C GLU A 480 -21.35 -16.60 12.48
N PHE A 481 -20.45 -17.01 13.37
CA PHE A 481 -19.97 -18.39 13.39
C PHE A 481 -21.08 -19.36 13.84
N SER A 482 -21.17 -20.50 13.18
CA SER A 482 -22.14 -21.58 13.50
C SER A 482 -21.85 -22.21 14.86
N ASP A 483 -20.57 -22.36 15.22
CA ASP A 483 -20.12 -22.82 16.53
C ASP A 483 -19.24 -21.75 17.19
N ALA A 484 -19.89 -20.81 17.86
CA ALA A 484 -19.20 -19.75 18.59
C ALA A 484 -18.37 -20.29 19.77
N ALA A 485 -18.72 -21.47 20.32
CA ALA A 485 -17.96 -22.07 21.43
C ALA A 485 -16.58 -22.55 20.98
N VAL A 486 -16.43 -22.94 19.73
CA VAL A 486 -15.15 -23.31 19.11
C VAL A 486 -14.45 -22.05 18.54
N MET A 487 -15.16 -21.24 17.77
CA MET A 487 -14.51 -20.18 16.98
C MET A 487 -14.17 -18.93 17.80
N ALA A 488 -14.93 -18.58 18.85
CA ALA A 488 -14.62 -17.39 19.63
C ALA A 488 -13.28 -17.50 20.43
N PRO A 489 -12.96 -18.64 21.08
CA PRO A 489 -11.63 -18.83 21.65
C PRO A 489 -10.50 -18.80 20.60
N ILE A 490 -10.68 -19.39 19.42
CA ILE A 490 -9.72 -19.34 18.30
C ILE A 490 -9.52 -17.88 17.86
N ALA A 491 -10.59 -17.13 17.64
CA ALA A 491 -10.52 -15.71 17.25
C ALA A 491 -9.77 -14.86 18.28
N LYS A 492 -10.00 -15.07 19.58
CA LYS A 492 -9.26 -14.38 20.66
C LYS A 492 -7.78 -14.77 20.68
N PHE A 493 -7.46 -16.03 20.45
CA PHE A 493 -6.07 -16.49 20.32
C PHE A 493 -5.39 -15.79 19.14
N LEU A 494 -6.03 -15.74 17.97
CA LEU A 494 -5.49 -15.04 16.79
C LEU A 494 -5.24 -13.56 17.09
N ALA A 495 -6.19 -12.88 17.73
CA ALA A 495 -6.05 -11.48 18.15
C ALA A 495 -4.84 -11.26 19.08
N SER A 496 -4.67 -12.12 20.10
CA SER A 496 -3.59 -12.00 21.09
C SER A 496 -2.20 -12.26 20.50
N ASN A 497 -2.10 -13.07 19.46
CA ASN A 497 -0.84 -13.44 18.80
C ASN A 497 -0.55 -12.60 17.53
N GLY A 498 -1.47 -11.70 17.15
CA GLY A 498 -1.37 -10.94 15.90
C GLY A 498 -1.33 -11.87 14.69
N SER A 499 -2.07 -12.99 14.72
CA SER A 499 -2.23 -13.93 13.63
C SER A 499 -3.52 -13.64 12.86
N PRO A 500 -3.56 -13.79 11.53
CA PRO A 500 -4.81 -13.69 10.78
C PRO A 500 -5.66 -14.95 10.95
N LEU A 501 -6.94 -14.88 10.60
CA LEU A 501 -7.73 -16.05 10.26
C LEU A 501 -7.53 -16.39 8.79
N LEU A 502 -7.19 -17.63 8.46
CA LEU A 502 -7.13 -18.10 7.08
C LEU A 502 -8.52 -18.56 6.66
N ALA A 503 -9.00 -18.09 5.51
CA ALA A 503 -10.34 -18.41 5.02
C ALA A 503 -10.31 -18.86 3.55
N ASN A 504 -10.94 -19.99 3.26
CA ASN A 504 -11.14 -20.48 1.91
C ASN A 504 -12.48 -19.93 1.38
N VAL A 505 -12.40 -19.02 0.39
CA VAL A 505 -13.55 -18.24 -0.08
C VAL A 505 -13.81 -18.51 -1.55
N TYR A 506 -14.88 -19.21 -1.87
CA TYR A 506 -15.20 -19.64 -3.22
C TYR A 506 -16.57 -19.15 -3.69
N PRO A 507 -16.67 -18.00 -4.36
CA PRO A 507 -17.89 -17.54 -5.03
C PRO A 507 -18.46 -18.56 -6.05
N TYR A 508 -17.63 -19.44 -6.59
CA TYR A 508 -18.05 -20.52 -7.47
C TYR A 508 -19.13 -21.41 -6.83
N PHE A 509 -18.93 -21.83 -5.57
CA PHE A 509 -19.90 -22.69 -4.90
C PHE A 509 -21.19 -21.95 -4.56
N ALA A 510 -21.13 -20.66 -4.24
CA ALA A 510 -22.34 -19.84 -4.06
C ALA A 510 -23.12 -19.71 -5.38
N TYR A 511 -22.44 -19.49 -6.51
CA TYR A 511 -23.04 -19.48 -7.85
C TYR A 511 -23.64 -20.85 -8.21
N LYS A 512 -22.91 -21.97 -7.97
CA LYS A 512 -23.40 -23.34 -8.24
C LYS A 512 -24.67 -23.67 -7.44
N GLY A 513 -24.88 -23.03 -6.28
CA GLY A 513 -26.07 -23.15 -5.44
C GLY A 513 -27.34 -22.52 -6.04
N GLY A 514 -27.24 -21.66 -7.06
CA GLY A 514 -28.35 -21.28 -7.93
C GLY A 514 -28.92 -19.85 -7.75
N ASP A 515 -28.53 -19.11 -6.69
CA ASP A 515 -29.15 -17.81 -6.37
C ASP A 515 -28.24 -16.58 -6.62
N VAL A 516 -27.07 -16.78 -7.26
CA VAL A 516 -26.09 -15.71 -7.46
C VAL A 516 -25.91 -15.41 -8.94
N ASP A 517 -26.00 -14.11 -9.31
CA ASP A 517 -25.69 -13.65 -10.66
C ASP A 517 -24.24 -13.96 -11.04
N LEU A 518 -24.02 -14.51 -12.23
CA LEU A 518 -22.71 -14.93 -12.70
C LEU A 518 -21.72 -13.78 -12.76
N ASN A 519 -22.14 -12.60 -13.24
CA ASN A 519 -21.25 -11.44 -13.31
C ASN A 519 -20.88 -10.92 -11.93
N PHE A 520 -21.82 -10.96 -10.98
CA PHE A 520 -21.56 -10.63 -9.56
C PHE A 520 -20.53 -11.59 -8.95
N ALA A 521 -20.61 -12.89 -9.29
CA ALA A 521 -19.62 -13.88 -8.84
C ALA A 521 -18.24 -13.71 -9.51
N LEU A 522 -18.19 -13.23 -10.76
CA LEU A 522 -16.97 -13.13 -11.59
C LEU A 522 -16.27 -11.76 -11.55
N PHE A 523 -16.59 -10.86 -10.63
CA PHE A 523 -16.08 -9.47 -10.61
C PHE A 523 -16.40 -8.69 -11.89
N GLN A 524 -17.45 -9.04 -12.62
CA GLN A 524 -17.83 -8.36 -13.84
C GLN A 524 -18.90 -7.28 -13.59
N PRO A 525 -18.96 -6.24 -14.44
CA PRO A 525 -20.02 -5.25 -14.33
C PRO A 525 -21.42 -5.89 -14.31
N THR A 526 -22.21 -5.55 -13.30
CA THR A 526 -23.57 -6.06 -13.13
C THR A 526 -24.44 -5.04 -12.41
N THR A 527 -25.75 -5.12 -12.61
CA THR A 527 -26.74 -4.41 -11.80
C THR A 527 -27.08 -5.17 -10.51
N ALA A 528 -26.68 -6.44 -10.40
CA ALA A 528 -26.81 -7.21 -9.17
C ALA A 528 -25.81 -6.66 -8.15
N THR A 529 -26.32 -6.05 -7.08
CA THR A 529 -25.55 -5.53 -5.96
C THR A 529 -26.24 -5.90 -4.65
N VAL A 530 -25.45 -6.01 -3.59
CA VAL A 530 -25.98 -6.20 -2.23
C VAL A 530 -25.75 -4.92 -1.45
N ALA A 531 -26.83 -4.29 -1.00
CA ALA A 531 -26.79 -3.16 -0.09
C ALA A 531 -26.97 -3.67 1.35
N ASP A 532 -26.05 -3.34 2.25
CA ASP A 532 -26.05 -3.80 3.63
C ASP A 532 -25.28 -2.84 4.55
N ASP A 533 -25.91 -2.40 5.64
CA ASP A 533 -25.32 -1.55 6.68
C ASP A 533 -24.60 -0.31 6.10
N GLY A 534 -25.24 0.38 5.15
CA GLY A 534 -24.72 1.57 4.48
C GLY A 534 -23.58 1.30 3.47
N ARG A 535 -23.27 0.04 3.19
CA ARG A 535 -22.29 -0.40 2.20
C ARG A 535 -22.95 -0.99 0.98
N THR A 536 -22.26 -0.97 -0.15
CA THR A 536 -22.72 -1.62 -1.38
C THR A 536 -21.64 -2.59 -1.85
N TYR A 537 -22.02 -3.83 -2.06
CA TYR A 537 -21.17 -4.89 -2.59
C TYR A 537 -21.45 -5.07 -4.08
N SER A 538 -20.44 -4.91 -4.89
CA SER A 538 -20.47 -5.08 -6.35
C SER A 538 -19.94 -6.43 -6.81
N ASN A 539 -19.50 -7.29 -5.89
CA ASN A 539 -19.05 -8.65 -6.16
C ASN A 539 -19.26 -9.57 -4.95
N MET A 540 -19.45 -10.85 -5.22
CA MET A 540 -19.72 -11.87 -4.21
C MET A 540 -18.54 -12.11 -3.27
N PHE A 541 -17.31 -12.05 -3.78
CA PHE A 541 -16.10 -12.27 -2.98
C PHE A 541 -16.00 -11.30 -1.80
N ALA A 542 -16.16 -9.99 -2.05
CA ALA A 542 -16.12 -8.98 -0.99
C ALA A 542 -17.26 -9.18 0.04
N ALA A 543 -18.46 -9.57 -0.40
CA ALA A 543 -19.58 -9.86 0.49
C ALA A 543 -19.27 -11.05 1.42
N MET A 544 -18.69 -12.13 0.88
CA MET A 544 -18.30 -13.31 1.66
C MET A 544 -17.19 -12.99 2.67
N VAL A 545 -16.17 -12.24 2.27
CA VAL A 545 -15.07 -11.83 3.17
C VAL A 545 -15.59 -10.93 4.29
N ASP A 546 -16.49 -9.99 4.00
CA ASP A 546 -17.04 -9.10 5.02
C ASP A 546 -18.00 -9.82 5.99
N ALA A 547 -18.66 -10.89 5.56
CA ALA A 547 -19.38 -11.79 6.46
C ALA A 547 -18.44 -12.45 7.47
N MET A 548 -17.23 -12.87 7.04
CA MET A 548 -16.21 -13.42 7.94
C MET A 548 -15.70 -12.35 8.93
N TYR A 549 -15.47 -11.11 8.48
CA TYR A 549 -15.11 -10.02 9.40
C TYR A 549 -16.21 -9.74 10.42
N SER A 550 -17.48 -9.78 10.00
CA SER A 550 -18.61 -9.58 10.91
C SER A 550 -18.69 -10.69 11.98
N ALA A 551 -18.41 -11.94 11.58
CA ALA A 551 -18.35 -13.06 12.53
C ALA A 551 -17.20 -12.90 13.54
N LEU A 552 -16.02 -12.46 13.10
CA LEU A 552 -14.88 -12.15 13.98
C LEU A 552 -15.20 -11.02 14.97
N GLU A 553 -15.90 -9.97 14.53
CA GLU A 553 -16.33 -8.87 15.40
C GLU A 553 -17.30 -9.37 16.49
N LYS A 554 -18.31 -10.18 16.12
CA LYS A 554 -19.24 -10.79 17.06
C LYS A 554 -18.55 -11.77 18.03
N ALA A 555 -17.48 -12.44 17.58
CA ALA A 555 -16.64 -13.31 18.42
C ALA A 555 -15.70 -12.51 19.36
N GLY A 556 -15.76 -11.18 19.35
CA GLY A 556 -14.94 -10.32 20.20
C GLY A 556 -13.50 -10.12 19.72
N ALA A 557 -13.22 -10.29 18.43
CA ALA A 557 -11.90 -10.18 17.81
C ALA A 557 -11.90 -9.25 16.57
N PRO A 558 -12.36 -7.99 16.68
CA PRO A 558 -12.53 -7.09 15.53
C PRO A 558 -11.22 -6.70 14.84
N GLY A 559 -10.08 -6.89 15.51
CA GLY A 559 -8.75 -6.58 14.98
C GLY A 559 -8.09 -7.73 14.20
N VAL A 560 -8.70 -8.92 14.14
CA VAL A 560 -8.14 -10.06 13.41
C VAL A 560 -8.30 -9.83 11.91
N ALA A 561 -7.19 -9.89 11.18
CA ALA A 561 -7.20 -9.84 9.73
C ALA A 561 -7.71 -11.17 9.13
N VAL A 562 -8.39 -11.10 8.00
CA VAL A 562 -8.72 -12.28 7.18
C VAL A 562 -7.72 -12.37 6.04
N VAL A 563 -7.02 -13.49 5.95
CA VAL A 563 -6.23 -13.88 4.77
C VAL A 563 -7.05 -14.89 3.99
N VAL A 564 -7.36 -14.58 2.75
CA VAL A 564 -8.06 -15.54 1.89
C VAL A 564 -7.05 -16.58 1.40
N SER A 565 -6.97 -17.66 2.14
CA SER A 565 -5.97 -18.72 1.93
C SER A 565 -6.24 -19.61 0.72
N GLU A 566 -7.47 -19.58 0.21
CA GLU A 566 -7.87 -20.15 -1.08
C GLU A 566 -9.03 -19.39 -1.69
N SER A 567 -8.94 -19.17 -2.99
CA SER A 567 -10.05 -18.72 -3.83
C SER A 567 -9.77 -19.09 -5.28
N GLY A 568 -10.78 -19.44 -6.05
CA GLY A 568 -10.58 -19.83 -7.43
C GLY A 568 -11.89 -20.14 -8.16
N TRP A 569 -11.75 -20.41 -9.47
CA TRP A 569 -12.84 -20.78 -10.36
C TRP A 569 -12.39 -21.89 -11.31
N PRO A 570 -13.12 -23.01 -11.42
CA PRO A 570 -12.67 -24.10 -12.28
C PRO A 570 -12.85 -23.76 -13.77
N SER A 571 -11.90 -24.23 -14.58
CA SER A 571 -11.89 -23.99 -16.02
C SER A 571 -12.71 -25.03 -16.82
N ALA A 572 -13.13 -26.12 -16.18
CA ALA A 572 -13.94 -27.19 -16.78
C ALA A 572 -14.62 -28.04 -15.69
N GLY A 573 -15.45 -28.98 -16.09
CA GLY A 573 -15.96 -30.07 -15.26
C GLY A 573 -17.27 -29.76 -14.51
N GLY A 574 -17.89 -28.58 -14.67
CA GLY A 574 -19.11 -28.24 -13.95
C GLY A 574 -19.90 -27.08 -14.54
N SER A 575 -21.08 -26.81 -13.97
CA SER A 575 -21.89 -25.65 -14.34
C SER A 575 -21.13 -24.35 -14.10
N GLY A 576 -21.11 -23.46 -15.10
CA GLY A 576 -20.35 -22.20 -15.05
C GLY A 576 -18.83 -22.35 -15.09
N ALA A 577 -18.30 -23.58 -15.10
CA ALA A 577 -16.89 -23.87 -15.25
C ALA A 577 -16.47 -23.75 -16.72
N SER A 578 -15.65 -22.75 -17.02
CA SER A 578 -15.05 -22.57 -18.33
C SER A 578 -13.74 -21.78 -18.23
N ALA A 579 -12.84 -21.94 -19.19
CA ALA A 579 -11.57 -21.21 -19.20
C ALA A 579 -11.78 -19.68 -19.19
N ASP A 580 -12.83 -19.17 -19.85
CA ASP A 580 -13.15 -17.74 -19.84
C ASP A 580 -13.64 -17.26 -18.46
N ASN A 581 -14.52 -17.99 -17.81
CA ASN A 581 -14.99 -17.66 -16.46
C ASN A 581 -13.86 -17.77 -15.43
N ALA A 582 -13.02 -18.82 -15.53
CA ALA A 582 -11.84 -18.98 -14.67
C ALA A 582 -10.86 -17.79 -14.85
N ARG A 583 -10.62 -17.39 -16.09
CA ARG A 583 -9.83 -16.20 -16.40
C ARG A 583 -10.44 -14.91 -15.82
N ARG A 584 -11.75 -14.69 -16.01
CA ARG A 584 -12.43 -13.48 -15.49
C ARG A 584 -12.38 -13.42 -13.98
N TYR A 585 -12.65 -14.54 -13.32
CA TYR A 585 -12.61 -14.61 -11.87
C TYR A 585 -11.21 -14.38 -11.31
N ASN A 586 -10.21 -15.15 -11.77
CA ASN A 586 -8.87 -15.09 -11.19
C ASN A 586 -8.16 -13.76 -11.54
N GLN A 587 -8.39 -13.20 -12.73
CA GLN A 587 -7.89 -11.85 -13.05
C GLN A 587 -8.63 -10.80 -12.22
N GLY A 588 -9.96 -10.91 -12.07
CA GLY A 588 -10.76 -10.03 -11.23
C GLY A 588 -10.32 -10.06 -9.76
N LEU A 589 -9.96 -11.21 -9.22
CA LEU A 589 -9.41 -11.34 -7.87
C LEU A 589 -8.04 -10.63 -7.75
N ILE A 590 -7.12 -10.86 -8.72
CA ILE A 590 -5.82 -10.17 -8.76
C ILE A 590 -6.01 -8.65 -8.78
N ASP A 591 -6.92 -8.17 -9.59
CA ASP A 591 -7.19 -6.73 -9.75
C ASP A 591 -7.90 -6.14 -8.50
N HIS A 592 -8.62 -6.98 -7.75
CA HIS A 592 -9.45 -6.56 -6.59
C HIS A 592 -8.69 -6.49 -5.27
N VAL A 593 -7.76 -7.41 -5.01
CA VAL A 593 -7.13 -7.56 -3.68
C VAL A 593 -6.38 -6.33 -3.19
N GLY A 594 -5.97 -5.43 -4.07
CA GLY A 594 -5.38 -4.15 -3.71
C GLY A 594 -6.36 -3.14 -3.09
N MET A 595 -7.66 -3.32 -3.33
CA MET A 595 -8.72 -2.40 -2.86
C MET A 595 -9.32 -2.81 -1.52
N GLY A 596 -9.27 -4.11 -1.19
CA GLY A 596 -9.94 -4.68 -0.02
C GLY A 596 -11.45 -4.82 -0.20
N THR A 597 -12.18 -4.73 0.88
CA THR A 597 -13.64 -4.91 0.90
C THR A 597 -14.35 -3.63 1.38
N PRO A 598 -15.66 -3.49 1.16
CA PRO A 598 -16.43 -2.34 1.67
C PRO A 598 -16.34 -2.12 3.18
N LYS A 599 -16.12 -3.18 3.96
CA LYS A 599 -15.94 -3.11 5.42
C LYS A 599 -14.48 -2.86 5.81
N ARG A 600 -13.52 -3.34 5.02
CA ARG A 600 -12.07 -3.27 5.25
C ARG A 600 -11.37 -2.79 3.99
N ALA A 601 -11.33 -1.49 3.79
CA ALA A 601 -10.59 -0.88 2.68
C ALA A 601 -9.07 -1.07 2.85
N GLY A 602 -8.37 -1.19 1.73
CA GLY A 602 -6.92 -1.42 1.68
C GLY A 602 -6.55 -2.83 1.22
N ALA A 603 -5.27 -3.05 0.94
CA ALA A 603 -4.82 -4.31 0.38
C ALA A 603 -5.08 -5.50 1.32
N MET A 604 -5.54 -6.60 0.77
CA MET A 604 -5.77 -7.86 1.46
C MET A 604 -4.92 -8.98 0.85
N GLU A 605 -4.54 -9.95 1.66
CA GLU A 605 -3.78 -11.11 1.21
C GLU A 605 -4.73 -12.23 0.75
N ALA A 606 -4.54 -12.72 -0.49
CA ALA A 606 -5.34 -13.80 -1.04
C ALA A 606 -4.49 -14.78 -1.86
N TYR A 607 -4.89 -16.05 -1.87
CA TYR A 607 -4.20 -17.12 -2.59
C TYR A 607 -5.15 -17.72 -3.62
N ILE A 608 -4.70 -17.77 -4.88
CA ILE A 608 -5.46 -18.41 -5.95
C ILE A 608 -5.25 -19.92 -5.87
N PHE A 609 -6.32 -20.67 -5.82
CA PHE A 609 -6.34 -22.11 -5.97
C PHE A 609 -6.62 -22.44 -7.45
N ALA A 610 -5.67 -23.04 -8.22
CA ALA A 610 -4.37 -23.49 -7.79
C ALA A 610 -3.33 -23.30 -8.92
N MET A 611 -2.05 -23.62 -8.65
CA MET A 611 -0.98 -23.47 -9.64
C MET A 611 -1.19 -24.34 -10.86
N PHE A 612 -1.51 -25.62 -10.66
CA PHE A 612 -1.67 -26.60 -11.74
C PHE A 612 -3.02 -27.30 -11.71
N ASN A 613 -3.45 -27.77 -12.86
CA ASN A 613 -4.46 -28.82 -12.95
C ASN A 613 -3.88 -30.13 -12.40
N GLU A 614 -4.57 -30.73 -11.43
CA GLU A 614 -4.08 -31.90 -10.68
C GLU A 614 -4.89 -33.15 -11.08
N ASN A 615 -4.33 -33.98 -11.96
CA ASN A 615 -5.04 -35.09 -12.57
C ASN A 615 -5.37 -36.29 -11.63
N GLN A 616 -4.78 -36.28 -10.43
CA GLN A 616 -5.03 -37.33 -9.42
C GLN A 616 -5.81 -36.81 -8.21
N LYS A 617 -6.38 -35.61 -8.29
CA LYS A 617 -7.21 -35.08 -7.22
C LYS A 617 -8.56 -35.75 -7.18
N ASP A 618 -8.96 -36.19 -6.00
CA ASP A 618 -10.26 -36.83 -5.75
C ASP A 618 -11.39 -35.79 -5.78
N GLY A 619 -12.64 -36.28 -5.81
CA GLY A 619 -13.84 -35.44 -5.77
C GLY A 619 -14.43 -35.15 -7.15
N ASP A 620 -15.25 -34.10 -7.22
CA ASP A 620 -15.92 -33.65 -8.44
C ASP A 620 -14.91 -33.40 -9.57
N GLU A 621 -15.34 -33.52 -10.83
CA GLU A 621 -14.47 -33.25 -11.99
C GLU A 621 -13.84 -31.83 -11.95
N THR A 622 -14.57 -30.85 -11.42
CA THR A 622 -14.08 -29.47 -11.25
C THR A 622 -12.78 -29.41 -10.44
N GLU A 623 -12.57 -30.32 -9.47
CA GLU A 623 -11.39 -30.33 -8.60
C GLU A 623 -10.07 -30.49 -9.37
N ARG A 624 -10.13 -31.11 -10.55
CA ARG A 624 -8.97 -31.30 -11.43
C ARG A 624 -8.72 -30.15 -12.39
N HIS A 625 -9.54 -29.08 -12.34
CA HIS A 625 -9.54 -27.99 -13.33
C HIS A 625 -9.41 -26.58 -12.75
N TYR A 626 -8.82 -26.43 -11.57
CA TYR A 626 -8.55 -25.12 -10.96
C TYR A 626 -7.20 -24.50 -11.35
N GLY A 627 -6.37 -25.23 -12.12
CA GLY A 627 -5.02 -24.79 -12.43
C GLY A 627 -4.96 -23.50 -13.27
N LEU A 628 -4.06 -22.60 -12.88
CA LEU A 628 -3.63 -21.45 -13.68
C LEU A 628 -2.75 -21.90 -14.86
N PHE A 629 -2.04 -22.99 -14.66
CA PHE A 629 -1.16 -23.63 -15.64
C PHE A 629 -1.48 -25.12 -15.78
N ASN A 630 -1.19 -25.62 -16.96
CA ASN A 630 -1.12 -27.06 -17.20
C ASN A 630 0.20 -27.62 -16.64
N PRO A 631 0.31 -28.94 -16.41
CA PRO A 631 1.54 -29.54 -15.91
C PRO A 631 2.77 -29.33 -16.80
N ASP A 632 2.60 -29.07 -18.10
CA ASP A 632 3.68 -28.69 -19.03
C ASP A 632 4.13 -27.23 -18.89
N LYS A 633 3.59 -26.51 -17.92
CA LYS A 633 3.84 -25.09 -17.61
C LYS A 633 3.22 -24.12 -18.62
N SER A 634 2.45 -24.56 -19.57
CA SER A 634 1.64 -23.69 -20.42
C SER A 634 0.49 -23.08 -19.62
N PRO A 635 0.12 -21.79 -19.83
CA PRO A 635 -1.06 -21.22 -19.18
C PRO A 635 -2.33 -21.97 -19.56
N ALA A 636 -3.18 -22.32 -18.59
CA ALA A 636 -4.51 -22.89 -18.85
C ALA A 636 -5.43 -21.84 -19.52
N TYR A 637 -5.19 -20.58 -19.24
CA TYR A 637 -5.80 -19.41 -19.87
C TYR A 637 -4.90 -18.18 -19.63
N PRO A 638 -5.01 -17.09 -20.45
CA PRO A 638 -4.21 -15.89 -20.26
C PRO A 638 -4.48 -15.24 -18.90
N ILE A 639 -3.44 -15.06 -18.09
CA ILE A 639 -3.51 -14.39 -16.79
C ILE A 639 -2.26 -13.53 -16.57
N LYS A 640 -2.41 -12.41 -15.87
CA LYS A 640 -1.32 -11.47 -15.57
C LYS A 640 -1.28 -11.23 -14.06
N PHE A 641 -0.15 -11.56 -13.44
CA PHE A 641 0.11 -11.28 -12.01
C PHE A 641 0.70 -9.88 -11.77
N ARG A 642 1.24 -9.27 -12.80
CA ARG A 642 1.71 -7.88 -12.75
C ARG A 642 0.60 -6.99 -13.30
N ILE A 643 0.15 -6.04 -12.52
CA ILE A 643 -0.64 -4.92 -13.00
C ILE A 643 0.34 -4.07 -13.83
N SER A 644 0.16 -4.09 -15.16
CA SER A 644 0.99 -3.36 -16.11
C SER A 644 0.81 -1.86 -16.00
#